data_e5669dcc25028b924f05c29949d629ac
#
_entry.id   e5669dcc25028b924f05c29949d629ac
#
_cell.length_a   1.000
_cell.length_b   1.000
_cell.length_c   1.000
_cell.angle_alpha   90.00
_cell.angle_beta   90.00
_cell.angle_gamma   90.00
#
_symmetry.space_group_name_H-M   'P 1'
#
loop_
_entity.id
_entity.type
_entity.pdbx_description
1 polymer ?
#
loop_
_entity_poly.entity_id
_entity_poly.type
_entity_poly.pdbx_seq_one_letter_code
_entity_poly.pdbx_strand_id
1 'polypeptide(L)'
;MLSVALRTLRTRWATFTGSFVALSLGVALLTVTGLALASSATAPERGPERFAAAPVVVKGQDTLRVPTPIGARESPLAHPRPVPATTVARLRKLGPVVEDRAFPVRAARGPADMVGHPWSTAAFAPYDLATGRAPRTAGEAVVTGDWAHPGQRIGTDRGTVRVVGTLTSRGFENAVFFTDARAARIAPSVTQLVVEADPAAVREAVGDSAQVLTGTARRLADADPGRDSEALTAMNALFGTAGGVTAFVSVFVVASTFAFAGAQRRREFALLRTAGATPGQIRRTVLAEALAVGTLASVTGCVLGSHGAPRLAAWVVGNRLAPAWFTIGDHTWPYHAAFWTGLLVALCGATAASWRAGRTGPTEALREAAAESVTITRGRLLYGTALLLTAAVTLGLSLAGDPADLLHRKSYISRPMLLITAAALLSPLVLRPLTRLLTWLPGACALLVRENTTAGMRRTAALAAPVLVTVALAGSLLGATATLNRAKTTETSERTTAAFVVTPPAGTGFDAAALRRLRAVPGTETSPTSSTAVHVLEDGVALVRSEARAAAPGPLAATTRLPLAAGAVSDLDDDSIIVNGEWQRHRVGDRVRVWLGDGTPRTLRIAAVMPTGTGDNGVYVTPRNAPGATVDRVDVALTAGADPSTVATALHQALGTGHGQVLTRAEWIRATHPETERTTRLGLLLVLGIALLYTGISVANTMVMATSDRARDLAALRLAGATRWQVLRLTGAEALTVVAAGALLGLLVAAANLAGMASALALLSAPVTIELPWQALGTTTVVCALLAVTSALIPAALALRHRPAQPAGMRA
;
A
#
# COMPACT_ATOMS: atom_id res chain seq x y z
N MET A 1 44.83 -0.37 -18.97
CA MET A 1 43.68 0.43 -18.61
C MET A 1 43.17 0.13 -17.19
N LEU A 2 42.96 -1.15 -16.85
CA LEU A 2 42.52 -1.53 -15.50
C LEU A 2 43.49 -1.10 -14.40
N SER A 3 44.81 -1.23 -14.64
CA SER A 3 45.85 -0.82 -13.71
C SER A 3 45.87 0.72 -13.49
N VAL A 4 45.56 1.49 -14.52
CA VAL A 4 45.40 2.96 -14.41
C VAL A 4 44.16 3.31 -13.61
N ALA A 5 43.01 2.64 -13.90
CA ALA A 5 41.77 2.84 -13.16
C ALA A 5 41.93 2.51 -11.66
N LEU A 6 42.59 1.39 -11.32
CA LEU A 6 42.85 1.00 -9.93
C LEU A 6 43.80 2.01 -9.20
N ARG A 7 44.80 2.51 -9.88
CA ARG A 7 45.67 3.58 -9.31
C ARG A 7 44.90 4.86 -9.07
N THR A 8 44.01 5.27 -10.00
CA THR A 8 43.16 6.45 -9.85
C THR A 8 42.17 6.28 -8.68
N LEU A 9 41.57 5.10 -8.54
CA LEU A 9 40.68 4.77 -7.42
C LEU A 9 41.42 4.83 -6.07
N ARG A 10 42.67 4.33 -6.01
CA ARG A 10 43.47 4.33 -4.78
C ARG A 10 43.92 5.75 -4.37
N THR A 11 44.23 6.60 -5.33
CA THR A 11 44.67 8.00 -5.05
C THR A 11 43.51 8.95 -4.78
N ARG A 12 42.26 8.61 -5.27
CA ARG A 12 41.08 9.50 -5.19
C ARG A 12 39.84 8.79 -4.59
N TRP A 13 40.09 7.86 -3.67
CA TRP A 13 39.02 7.10 -3.02
C TRP A 13 37.89 8.01 -2.48
N ALA A 14 38.21 9.18 -1.92
CA ALA A 14 37.23 10.09 -1.35
C ALA A 14 36.19 10.59 -2.35
N THR A 15 36.51 10.74 -3.65
CA THR A 15 35.55 11.15 -4.69
C THR A 15 34.61 10.07 -5.10
N PHE A 16 34.95 8.79 -4.90
CA PHE A 16 34.11 7.64 -5.24
C PHE A 16 33.34 7.11 -4.05
N THR A 17 33.68 7.49 -2.82
CA THR A 17 33.02 7.00 -1.59
C THR A 17 31.53 7.25 -1.61
N GLY A 18 31.07 8.43 -2.02
CA GLY A 18 29.64 8.74 -2.07
C GLY A 18 28.89 7.92 -3.12
N SER A 19 29.48 7.72 -4.31
CA SER A 19 28.89 6.86 -5.34
C SER A 19 28.87 5.40 -4.89
N PHE A 20 29.90 4.93 -4.21
CA PHE A 20 30.00 3.58 -3.66
C PHE A 20 28.93 3.36 -2.57
N VAL A 21 28.81 4.28 -1.61
CA VAL A 21 27.81 4.19 -0.52
C VAL A 21 26.38 4.22 -1.08
N ALA A 22 26.09 5.16 -1.99
CA ALA A 22 24.77 5.27 -2.59
C ALA A 22 24.38 4.00 -3.37
N LEU A 23 25.31 3.46 -4.15
CA LEU A 23 25.07 2.25 -4.93
C LEU A 23 24.98 1.00 -4.04
N SER A 24 25.86 0.86 -3.04
CA SER A 24 25.82 -0.26 -2.08
C SER A 24 24.51 -0.30 -1.32
N LEU A 25 24.02 0.87 -0.86
CA LEU A 25 22.74 0.95 -0.17
C LEU A 25 21.58 0.61 -1.12
N GLY A 26 21.65 1.09 -2.37
CA GLY A 26 20.64 0.77 -3.39
C GLY A 26 20.54 -0.73 -3.64
N VAL A 27 21.66 -1.37 -3.84
CA VAL A 27 21.71 -2.82 -4.04
C VAL A 27 21.29 -3.56 -2.77
N ALA A 28 21.67 -3.10 -1.58
CA ALA A 28 21.23 -3.69 -0.31
C ALA A 28 19.71 -3.65 -0.15
N LEU A 29 19.06 -2.52 -0.39
CA LEU A 29 17.61 -2.38 -0.32
C LEU A 29 16.88 -3.20 -1.39
N LEU A 30 17.42 -3.25 -2.62
CA LEU A 30 16.90 -4.13 -3.67
C LEU A 30 17.03 -5.61 -3.29
N THR A 31 18.15 -6.01 -2.68
CA THR A 31 18.34 -7.36 -2.18
C THR A 31 17.36 -7.69 -1.06
N VAL A 32 17.18 -6.80 -0.08
CA VAL A 32 16.24 -6.97 1.03
C VAL A 32 14.80 -7.14 0.52
N THR A 33 14.34 -6.23 -0.33
CA THR A 33 12.98 -6.27 -0.88
C THR A 33 12.78 -7.44 -1.82
N GLY A 34 13.79 -7.78 -2.62
CA GLY A 34 13.79 -8.94 -3.53
C GLY A 34 13.72 -10.27 -2.77
N LEU A 35 14.50 -10.43 -1.69
CA LEU A 35 14.45 -11.61 -0.82
C LEU A 35 13.10 -11.75 -0.14
N ALA A 36 12.53 -10.64 0.36
CA ALA A 36 11.22 -10.64 0.99
C ALA A 36 10.12 -11.06 -0.02
N LEU A 37 10.14 -10.52 -1.24
CA LEU A 37 9.21 -10.91 -2.31
C LEU A 37 9.39 -12.37 -2.75
N ALA A 38 10.64 -12.83 -2.90
CA ALA A 38 10.93 -14.22 -3.26
C ALA A 38 10.41 -15.19 -2.20
N SER A 39 10.68 -14.88 -0.92
CA SER A 39 10.25 -15.70 0.21
C SER A 39 8.73 -15.74 0.35
N SER A 40 8.05 -14.64 0.03
CA SER A 40 6.59 -14.58 0.01
C SER A 40 5.99 -15.41 -1.15
N ALA A 41 6.62 -15.35 -2.34
CA ALA A 41 6.13 -16.09 -3.51
C ALA A 41 6.31 -17.61 -3.38
N THR A 42 7.26 -18.06 -2.57
CA THR A 42 7.56 -19.47 -2.30
C THR A 42 7.17 -19.89 -0.88
N ALA A 43 6.30 -19.13 -0.25
CA ALA A 43 5.79 -19.46 1.07
C ALA A 43 5.22 -20.89 1.08
N PRO A 44 5.61 -21.75 2.04
CA PRO A 44 5.10 -23.10 2.10
C PRO A 44 3.58 -23.08 2.24
N GLU A 45 2.90 -23.91 1.47
CA GLU A 45 1.47 -24.11 1.66
C GLU A 45 1.24 -24.66 3.07
N ARG A 46 0.43 -23.95 3.86
CA ARG A 46 0.06 -24.39 5.19
C ARG A 46 -0.74 -25.69 5.08
N GLY A 47 -0.39 -26.66 5.89
CA GLY A 47 -1.20 -27.87 6.05
C GLY A 47 -2.54 -27.57 6.72
N PRO A 48 -3.51 -28.49 6.64
CA PRO A 48 -4.77 -28.34 7.36
C PRO A 48 -4.52 -28.29 8.86
N GLU A 49 -5.14 -27.34 9.56
CA GLU A 49 -5.00 -27.15 11.02
C GLU A 49 -6.16 -27.76 11.77
N ARG A 50 -7.37 -27.29 11.49
CA ARG A 50 -8.60 -27.73 12.19
C ARG A 50 -8.95 -29.18 11.91
N PHE A 51 -8.74 -29.64 10.69
CA PHE A 51 -9.02 -31.00 10.26
C PHE A 51 -7.75 -31.78 9.89
N ALA A 52 -6.68 -31.58 10.62
CA ALA A 52 -5.39 -32.20 10.35
C ALA A 52 -5.45 -33.73 10.38
N ALA A 53 -6.23 -34.31 11.29
CA ALA A 53 -6.40 -35.75 11.44
C ALA A 53 -7.63 -36.31 10.70
N ALA A 54 -8.43 -35.48 10.02
CA ALA A 54 -9.64 -35.95 9.33
C ALA A 54 -9.29 -36.69 8.03
N PRO A 55 -9.87 -37.85 7.71
CA PRO A 55 -9.60 -38.55 6.46
C PRO A 55 -10.20 -37.81 5.27
N VAL A 56 -11.47 -37.43 5.32
CA VAL A 56 -12.21 -36.70 4.29
C VAL A 56 -13.06 -35.65 4.94
N VAL A 57 -13.00 -34.42 4.45
CA VAL A 57 -13.88 -33.32 4.86
C VAL A 57 -14.82 -32.97 3.71
N VAL A 58 -16.11 -32.89 4.01
CA VAL A 58 -17.12 -32.38 3.08
C VAL A 58 -17.57 -31.02 3.57
N LYS A 59 -17.38 -30.00 2.75
CA LYS A 59 -17.70 -28.60 3.03
C LYS A 59 -18.81 -28.14 2.12
N GLY A 60 -19.73 -27.34 2.62
CA GLY A 60 -20.73 -26.67 1.81
C GLY A 60 -20.11 -25.84 0.67
N GLN A 61 -20.89 -25.47 -0.32
CA GLN A 61 -20.37 -24.65 -1.42
C GLN A 61 -20.08 -23.22 -0.94
N ASP A 62 -18.83 -22.80 -1.04
CA ASP A 62 -18.35 -21.46 -0.73
C ASP A 62 -17.84 -20.70 -1.96
N THR A 63 -17.82 -21.36 -3.12
CA THR A 63 -17.29 -20.82 -4.37
C THR A 63 -18.31 -20.97 -5.49
N LEU A 64 -18.59 -19.88 -6.18
CA LEU A 64 -19.37 -19.87 -7.42
C LEU A 64 -18.44 -20.26 -8.57
N ARG A 65 -18.84 -21.27 -9.35
CA ARG A 65 -18.13 -21.70 -10.55
C ARG A 65 -19.03 -21.50 -11.78
N VAL A 66 -18.57 -20.65 -12.70
CA VAL A 66 -19.29 -20.34 -13.93
C VAL A 66 -18.47 -20.78 -15.14
N PRO A 67 -18.99 -21.67 -16.01
CA PRO A 67 -18.30 -22.05 -17.22
C PRO A 67 -18.30 -20.89 -18.22
N THR A 68 -17.13 -20.63 -18.82
CA THR A 68 -16.95 -19.62 -19.87
C THR A 68 -16.21 -20.24 -21.07
N PRO A 69 -16.22 -19.59 -22.25
CA PRO A 69 -15.53 -20.12 -23.44
C PRO A 69 -14.01 -20.33 -23.25
N ILE A 70 -13.41 -19.62 -22.32
CA ILE A 70 -11.96 -19.67 -22.04
C ILE A 70 -11.64 -20.45 -20.74
N GLY A 71 -12.58 -21.26 -20.23
CA GLY A 71 -12.46 -22.05 -19.01
C GLY A 71 -13.41 -21.58 -17.91
N ALA A 72 -13.60 -22.39 -16.87
CA ALA A 72 -14.45 -22.04 -15.75
C ALA A 72 -13.85 -20.89 -14.92
N ARG A 73 -14.69 -19.93 -14.55
CA ARG A 73 -14.31 -18.83 -13.64
C ARG A 73 -14.88 -19.13 -12.26
N GLU A 74 -14.09 -18.83 -11.25
CA GLU A 74 -14.42 -19.05 -9.85
C GLU A 74 -14.42 -17.73 -9.07
N SER A 75 -15.40 -17.58 -8.16
CA SER A 75 -15.48 -16.43 -7.27
C SER A 75 -16.07 -16.86 -5.92
N PRO A 76 -15.54 -16.36 -4.78
CA PRO A 76 -16.07 -16.71 -3.46
C PRO A 76 -17.50 -16.19 -3.28
N LEU A 77 -18.38 -17.02 -2.72
CA LEU A 77 -19.73 -16.65 -2.35
C LEU A 77 -19.73 -15.76 -1.11
N ALA A 78 -20.59 -14.76 -1.07
CA ALA A 78 -20.80 -13.93 0.13
C ALA A 78 -21.47 -14.72 1.26
N HIS A 79 -22.34 -15.65 0.88
CA HIS A 79 -23.07 -16.51 1.81
C HIS A 79 -22.90 -17.97 1.40
N PRO A 80 -21.91 -18.69 1.97
CA PRO A 80 -21.67 -20.09 1.70
C PRO A 80 -22.91 -20.94 1.97
N ARG A 81 -23.21 -21.86 1.08
CA ARG A 81 -24.33 -22.80 1.24
C ARG A 81 -23.92 -23.92 2.19
N PRO A 82 -24.75 -24.27 3.18
CA PRO A 82 -24.49 -25.42 4.03
C PRO A 82 -24.58 -26.73 3.22
N VAL A 83 -24.03 -27.80 3.77
CA VAL A 83 -24.20 -29.15 3.18
C VAL A 83 -25.66 -29.56 3.24
N PRO A 84 -26.30 -29.95 2.12
CA PRO A 84 -27.70 -30.33 2.12
C PRO A 84 -27.98 -31.55 3.02
N ALA A 85 -29.10 -31.54 3.74
CA ALA A 85 -29.48 -32.64 4.64
C ALA A 85 -29.60 -33.99 3.89
N THR A 86 -30.02 -33.96 2.64
CA THR A 86 -30.10 -35.16 1.78
C THR A 86 -28.69 -35.71 1.49
N THR A 87 -27.69 -34.86 1.32
CA THR A 87 -26.30 -35.27 1.13
C THR A 87 -25.75 -35.86 2.42
N VAL A 88 -25.99 -35.21 3.58
CA VAL A 88 -25.60 -35.75 4.89
C VAL A 88 -26.19 -37.14 5.11
N ALA A 89 -27.47 -37.34 4.78
CA ALA A 89 -28.12 -38.63 4.92
C ALA A 89 -27.50 -39.72 4.01
N ARG A 90 -27.08 -39.37 2.78
CA ARG A 90 -26.36 -40.29 1.88
C ARG A 90 -24.97 -40.66 2.44
N LEU A 91 -24.23 -39.68 2.95
CA LEU A 91 -22.91 -39.90 3.51
C LEU A 91 -22.92 -40.79 4.76
N ARG A 92 -23.94 -40.70 5.63
CA ARG A 92 -24.12 -41.58 6.79
C ARG A 92 -24.27 -43.05 6.44
N LYS A 93 -24.65 -43.36 5.18
CA LYS A 93 -24.74 -44.77 4.69
C LYS A 93 -23.38 -45.31 4.28
N LEU A 94 -22.38 -44.45 4.03
CA LEU A 94 -21.04 -44.83 3.63
C LEU A 94 -20.10 -45.09 4.81
N GLY A 95 -20.35 -44.43 5.95
CA GLY A 95 -19.55 -44.58 7.15
C GLY A 95 -19.88 -43.58 8.26
N PRO A 96 -19.13 -43.57 9.34
CA PRO A 96 -19.25 -42.58 10.42
C PRO A 96 -19.13 -41.14 9.91
N VAL A 97 -20.06 -40.29 10.35
CA VAL A 97 -20.10 -38.87 9.99
C VAL A 97 -20.07 -38.03 11.27
N VAL A 98 -19.11 -37.14 11.36
CA VAL A 98 -19.04 -36.12 12.43
C VAL A 98 -19.33 -34.75 11.84
N GLU A 99 -20.46 -34.18 12.28
CA GLU A 99 -20.93 -32.88 11.76
C GLU A 99 -20.26 -31.73 12.46
N ASP A 100 -19.72 -30.78 11.71
CA ASP A 100 -19.25 -29.50 12.23
C ASP A 100 -20.27 -28.40 11.92
N ARG A 101 -20.51 -27.58 12.92
CA ARG A 101 -21.46 -26.49 12.95
C ARG A 101 -20.76 -25.28 13.57
N ALA A 102 -19.99 -24.57 12.74
CA ALA A 102 -19.27 -23.38 13.20
C ALA A 102 -20.24 -22.20 13.33
N PHE A 103 -20.17 -21.50 14.46
CA PHE A 103 -20.94 -20.28 14.72
C PHE A 103 -20.17 -19.31 15.60
N PRO A 104 -20.34 -17.99 15.43
CA PRO A 104 -19.66 -17.00 16.27
C PRO A 104 -20.15 -17.07 17.72
N VAL A 105 -19.23 -16.93 18.65
CA VAL A 105 -19.49 -16.88 20.10
C VAL A 105 -18.76 -15.71 20.72
N ARG A 106 -19.38 -15.06 21.69
CA ARG A 106 -18.77 -13.98 22.47
C ARG A 106 -18.93 -14.18 23.94
N ALA A 107 -17.90 -13.84 24.71
CA ALA A 107 -17.93 -13.75 26.14
C ALA A 107 -17.36 -12.40 26.59
N ALA A 108 -17.88 -11.84 27.68
CA ALA A 108 -17.52 -10.50 28.15
C ALA A 108 -16.02 -10.29 28.42
N ARG A 109 -15.27 -11.36 28.70
CA ARG A 109 -13.82 -11.35 28.99
C ARG A 109 -13.01 -12.28 28.10
N GLY A 110 -13.62 -12.80 27.03
CA GLY A 110 -12.96 -13.69 26.06
C GLY A 110 -12.34 -12.94 24.88
N PRO A 111 -11.57 -13.64 24.04
CA PRO A 111 -11.12 -13.14 22.75
C PRO A 111 -12.29 -12.65 21.90
N ALA A 112 -12.03 -11.68 20.98
CA ALA A 112 -13.08 -11.05 20.19
C ALA A 112 -13.65 -11.96 19.08
N ASP A 113 -12.86 -12.90 18.60
CA ASP A 113 -13.05 -13.73 17.41
C ASP A 113 -13.27 -15.22 17.75
N MET A 114 -14.05 -15.49 18.80
CA MET A 114 -14.30 -16.87 19.20
C MET A 114 -15.32 -17.55 18.30
N VAL A 115 -15.05 -18.83 17.97
CA VAL A 115 -15.93 -19.71 17.19
C VAL A 115 -16.41 -20.87 18.06
N GLY A 116 -17.73 -21.11 18.04
CA GLY A 116 -18.36 -22.25 18.70
C GLY A 116 -18.40 -23.48 17.81
N HIS A 117 -18.10 -24.65 18.40
CA HIS A 117 -18.06 -25.93 17.68
C HIS A 117 -18.69 -27.06 18.49
N PRO A 118 -19.16 -28.15 17.85
CA PRO A 118 -19.46 -29.41 18.51
C PRO A 118 -18.17 -30.03 19.09
N TRP A 119 -18.27 -30.65 20.28
CA TRP A 119 -17.12 -31.28 20.93
C TRP A 119 -16.51 -32.42 20.10
N SER A 120 -17.36 -33.20 19.40
CA SER A 120 -16.89 -34.30 18.55
C SER A 120 -15.87 -33.90 17.49
N THR A 121 -15.85 -32.62 17.07
CA THR A 121 -14.89 -32.13 16.07
C THR A 121 -13.51 -31.84 16.62
N ALA A 122 -13.37 -31.71 17.94
CA ALA A 122 -12.09 -31.45 18.59
C ALA A 122 -11.06 -32.57 18.34
N ALA A 123 -11.51 -33.80 18.11
CA ALA A 123 -10.65 -34.95 17.83
C ALA A 123 -9.88 -34.87 16.51
N PHE A 124 -10.30 -34.03 15.56
CA PHE A 124 -9.66 -33.90 14.25
C PHE A 124 -8.62 -32.78 14.21
N ALA A 125 -8.59 -31.91 15.18
CA ALA A 125 -7.60 -30.87 15.34
C ALA A 125 -6.49 -31.30 16.32
N PRO A 126 -5.29 -30.73 16.23
CA PRO A 126 -4.19 -31.08 17.15
C PRO A 126 -4.35 -30.39 18.53
N TYR A 127 -5.53 -30.54 19.14
CA TYR A 127 -5.80 -30.04 20.48
C TYR A 127 -5.48 -31.08 21.55
N ASP A 128 -4.75 -30.65 22.56
CA ASP A 128 -4.53 -31.40 23.78
C ASP A 128 -5.36 -30.80 24.91
N LEU A 129 -6.03 -31.65 25.69
CA LEU A 129 -6.75 -31.22 26.88
C LEU A 129 -5.74 -30.84 27.96
N ALA A 130 -5.57 -29.54 28.15
CA ALA A 130 -4.59 -29.02 29.14
C ALA A 130 -5.07 -29.22 30.57
N THR A 131 -6.36 -28.98 30.84
CA THR A 131 -6.95 -29.13 32.15
C THR A 131 -8.42 -29.56 32.06
N GLY A 132 -8.92 -30.27 33.07
CA GLY A 132 -10.34 -30.59 33.22
C GLY A 132 -10.79 -31.78 32.38
N ARG A 133 -12.00 -31.73 31.79
CA ARG A 133 -12.66 -32.82 31.07
C ARG A 133 -13.53 -32.34 29.93
N ALA A 134 -13.96 -33.24 29.06
CA ALA A 134 -14.94 -33.02 28.04
C ALA A 134 -16.31 -32.53 28.57
N PRO A 135 -17.09 -31.73 27.82
CA PRO A 135 -18.42 -31.28 28.17
C PRO A 135 -19.41 -32.45 28.07
N ARG A 136 -20.25 -32.66 29.10
CA ARG A 136 -21.23 -33.75 29.18
C ARG A 136 -22.66 -33.23 29.14
N THR A 137 -22.90 -32.02 29.62
CA THR A 137 -24.24 -31.42 29.69
C THR A 137 -24.31 -30.13 28.84
N ALA A 138 -25.54 -29.79 28.47
CA ALA A 138 -25.76 -28.57 27.65
C ALA A 138 -25.31 -27.26 28.33
N GLY A 139 -25.13 -27.25 29.65
CA GLY A 139 -24.60 -26.10 30.41
C GLY A 139 -23.09 -26.05 30.50
N GLU A 140 -22.36 -27.00 29.89
CA GLU A 140 -20.91 -27.11 29.97
C GLU A 140 -20.26 -26.72 28.66
N ALA A 141 -19.02 -26.18 28.72
CA ALA A 141 -18.18 -25.89 27.55
C ALA A 141 -16.69 -26.10 27.88
N VAL A 142 -15.91 -26.34 26.82
CA VAL A 142 -14.45 -26.35 26.85
C VAL A 142 -13.94 -25.22 25.98
N VAL A 143 -12.88 -24.52 26.42
CA VAL A 143 -12.33 -23.36 25.74
C VAL A 143 -10.86 -23.55 25.34
N THR A 144 -10.42 -22.93 24.27
CA THR A 144 -8.99 -22.86 23.92
C THR A 144 -8.30 -21.73 24.67
N GLY A 145 -7.05 -21.96 25.09
CA GLY A 145 -6.25 -20.97 25.83
C GLY A 145 -6.57 -20.91 27.32
N ASP A 146 -6.09 -19.85 27.97
CA ASP A 146 -6.07 -19.63 29.43
C ASP A 146 -6.97 -18.48 29.92
N TRP A 147 -7.79 -17.91 29.01
CA TRP A 147 -8.68 -16.79 29.34
C TRP A 147 -9.83 -17.14 30.28
N ALA A 148 -10.14 -18.43 30.44
CA ALA A 148 -11.10 -18.94 31.40
C ALA A 148 -10.62 -20.28 32.00
N HIS A 149 -11.05 -20.59 33.23
CA HIS A 149 -10.58 -21.78 34.00
C HIS A 149 -11.71 -22.76 34.30
N PRO A 150 -11.40 -24.06 34.45
CA PRO A 150 -12.40 -25.05 34.86
C PRO A 150 -13.10 -24.66 36.17
N GLY A 151 -14.43 -24.81 36.18
CA GLY A 151 -15.30 -24.40 37.26
C GLY A 151 -15.91 -23.01 37.12
N GLN A 152 -15.32 -22.12 36.31
CA GLN A 152 -15.81 -20.77 36.06
C GLN A 152 -17.10 -20.78 35.22
N ARG A 153 -18.07 -19.93 35.59
CA ARG A 153 -19.25 -19.65 34.77
C ARG A 153 -18.95 -18.42 33.89
N ILE A 154 -19.12 -18.58 32.61
CA ILE A 154 -18.98 -17.51 31.61
C ILE A 154 -20.32 -17.20 30.95
N GLY A 155 -20.67 -15.92 30.91
CA GLY A 155 -21.80 -15.42 30.12
C GLY A 155 -21.38 -15.25 28.67
N THR A 156 -22.07 -15.93 27.78
CA THR A 156 -21.86 -15.75 26.33
C THR A 156 -23.14 -15.19 25.70
N ASP A 157 -23.03 -14.66 24.50
CA ASP A 157 -24.18 -14.28 23.66
C ASP A 157 -25.10 -15.46 23.32
N ARG A 158 -24.63 -16.70 23.54
CA ARG A 158 -25.36 -17.97 23.37
C ARG A 158 -25.87 -18.56 24.71
N GLY A 159 -25.90 -17.74 25.76
CA GLY A 159 -26.29 -18.11 27.12
C GLY A 159 -25.10 -18.45 28.04
N THR A 160 -25.40 -18.62 29.32
CA THR A 160 -24.37 -18.91 30.33
C THR A 160 -23.94 -20.38 30.25
N VAL A 161 -22.62 -20.61 30.35
CA VAL A 161 -22.00 -21.93 30.38
C VAL A 161 -20.99 -22.03 31.50
N ARG A 162 -20.79 -23.25 32.01
CA ARG A 162 -19.71 -23.58 32.92
C ARG A 162 -18.52 -24.15 32.14
N VAL A 163 -17.37 -23.56 32.26
CA VAL A 163 -16.12 -24.10 31.70
C VAL A 163 -15.74 -25.35 32.51
N VAL A 164 -15.55 -26.49 31.84
CA VAL A 164 -15.21 -27.78 32.44
C VAL A 164 -13.84 -28.28 32.03
N GLY A 165 -13.22 -27.65 31.05
CA GLY A 165 -11.86 -27.94 30.59
C GLY A 165 -11.29 -26.83 29.73
N THR A 166 -9.98 -26.86 29.55
CA THR A 166 -9.25 -25.98 28.65
C THR A 166 -8.39 -26.79 27.69
N LEU A 167 -8.30 -26.35 26.45
CA LEU A 167 -7.43 -26.91 25.42
C LEU A 167 -6.22 -26.01 25.19
N THR A 168 -5.09 -26.60 24.80
CA THR A 168 -3.92 -25.83 24.40
C THR A 168 -4.25 -24.92 23.21
N SER A 169 -3.91 -23.62 23.32
CA SER A 169 -4.03 -22.71 22.18
C SER A 169 -2.98 -23.04 21.12
N ARG A 170 -3.41 -23.25 19.87
CA ARG A 170 -2.53 -23.50 18.73
C ARG A 170 -2.43 -22.28 17.80
N GLY A 171 -3.15 -21.21 18.11
CA GLY A 171 -3.06 -19.92 17.42
C GLY A 171 -3.80 -19.82 16.08
N PHE A 172 -4.45 -20.88 15.60
CA PHE A 172 -5.20 -20.82 14.35
C PHE A 172 -6.66 -20.38 14.55
N GLU A 173 -7.27 -20.67 15.74
CA GLU A 173 -8.61 -20.18 16.12
C GLU A 173 -8.75 -20.06 17.64
N ASN A 174 -9.71 -19.23 18.07
CA ASN A 174 -10.17 -19.18 19.45
C ASN A 174 -11.49 -19.95 19.54
N ALA A 175 -11.44 -21.22 19.93
CA ALA A 175 -12.60 -22.10 19.91
C ALA A 175 -13.29 -22.25 21.27
N VAL A 176 -14.62 -22.38 21.25
CA VAL A 176 -15.45 -22.77 22.36
C VAL A 176 -16.22 -24.03 21.97
N PHE A 177 -15.94 -25.15 22.60
CA PHE A 177 -16.55 -26.43 22.30
C PHE A 177 -17.75 -26.67 23.21
N PHE A 178 -18.92 -26.86 22.60
CA PHE A 178 -20.17 -27.22 23.25
C PHE A 178 -20.46 -28.71 23.06
N THR A 179 -21.42 -29.26 23.81
CA THR A 179 -21.96 -30.58 23.46
C THR A 179 -22.60 -30.56 22.08
N ASP A 180 -22.51 -31.63 21.32
CA ASP A 180 -23.01 -31.73 19.95
C ASP A 180 -24.51 -31.37 19.87
N ALA A 181 -25.31 -31.84 20.85
CA ALA A 181 -26.73 -31.53 20.94
C ALA A 181 -27.00 -30.03 21.16
N ARG A 182 -26.13 -29.31 21.89
CA ARG A 182 -26.27 -27.86 22.07
C ARG A 182 -25.82 -27.10 20.82
N ALA A 183 -24.72 -27.49 20.21
CA ALA A 183 -24.24 -26.91 18.96
C ALA A 183 -25.29 -27.02 17.84
N ALA A 184 -25.95 -28.20 17.71
CA ALA A 184 -27.03 -28.43 16.75
C ALA A 184 -28.26 -27.53 16.99
N ARG A 185 -28.57 -27.20 18.25
CA ARG A 185 -29.66 -26.24 18.55
C ARG A 185 -29.28 -24.79 18.25
N ILE A 186 -28.04 -24.42 18.46
CA ILE A 186 -27.55 -23.05 18.16
C ILE A 186 -27.42 -22.84 16.64
N ALA A 187 -26.82 -23.82 15.94
CA ALA A 187 -26.62 -23.80 14.49
C ALA A 187 -27.22 -25.04 13.85
N PRO A 188 -28.48 -24.98 13.38
CA PRO A 188 -29.16 -26.17 12.78
C PRO A 188 -28.51 -26.61 11.46
N SER A 189 -27.92 -25.72 10.68
CA SER A 189 -27.25 -26.03 9.41
C SER A 189 -25.88 -26.64 9.63
N VAL A 190 -25.53 -27.62 8.79
CA VAL A 190 -24.20 -28.25 8.76
C VAL A 190 -23.32 -27.50 7.77
N THR A 191 -22.30 -26.79 8.26
CA THR A 191 -21.39 -26.04 7.39
C THR A 191 -20.35 -26.95 6.76
N GLN A 192 -19.87 -27.91 7.51
CA GLN A 192 -18.90 -28.93 7.07
C GLN A 192 -19.03 -30.19 7.93
N LEU A 193 -18.47 -31.30 7.47
CA LEU A 193 -18.49 -32.56 8.19
C LEU A 193 -17.30 -33.43 7.82
N VAL A 194 -16.91 -34.30 8.73
CA VAL A 194 -15.88 -35.32 8.51
C VAL A 194 -16.56 -36.64 8.21
N VAL A 195 -16.07 -37.35 7.19
CA VAL A 195 -16.56 -38.66 6.79
C VAL A 195 -15.42 -39.67 6.84
N GLU A 196 -15.64 -40.80 7.52
CA GLU A 196 -14.71 -41.92 7.55
C GLU A 196 -15.13 -42.96 6.50
N ALA A 197 -14.84 -42.64 5.23
CA ALA A 197 -15.15 -43.51 4.08
C ALA A 197 -14.17 -43.24 2.94
N ASP A 198 -14.19 -44.11 1.93
CA ASP A 198 -13.37 -43.95 0.73
C ASP A 198 -13.68 -42.62 0.01
N PRO A 199 -12.64 -41.80 -0.30
CA PRO A 199 -12.81 -40.49 -0.94
C PRO A 199 -13.53 -40.54 -2.29
N ALA A 200 -13.42 -41.62 -3.08
CA ALA A 200 -14.11 -41.75 -4.36
C ALA A 200 -15.62 -41.96 -4.16
N ALA A 201 -16.00 -42.83 -3.25
CA ALA A 201 -17.40 -43.05 -2.88
C ALA A 201 -18.05 -41.80 -2.29
N VAL A 202 -17.29 -41.00 -1.47
CA VAL A 202 -17.76 -39.72 -0.94
C VAL A 202 -18.01 -38.73 -2.07
N ARG A 203 -17.09 -38.60 -3.05
CA ARG A 203 -17.27 -37.68 -4.21
C ARG A 203 -18.52 -38.05 -5.03
N GLU A 204 -18.72 -39.34 -5.29
CA GLU A 204 -19.92 -39.82 -6.00
C GLU A 204 -21.21 -39.47 -5.24
N ALA A 205 -21.24 -39.71 -3.93
CA ALA A 205 -22.39 -39.42 -3.10
C ALA A 205 -22.70 -37.93 -2.96
N VAL A 206 -21.65 -37.07 -2.97
CA VAL A 206 -21.77 -35.60 -2.84
C VAL A 206 -22.19 -34.98 -4.17
N GLY A 207 -21.60 -35.39 -5.31
CA GLY A 207 -21.78 -34.77 -6.61
C GLY A 207 -21.46 -33.29 -6.57
N ASP A 208 -22.26 -32.45 -7.19
CA ASP A 208 -22.08 -30.98 -7.23
C ASP A 208 -22.68 -30.24 -6.01
N SER A 209 -23.23 -30.98 -5.03
CA SER A 209 -23.97 -30.37 -3.91
C SER A 209 -23.09 -29.79 -2.80
N ALA A 210 -21.82 -30.22 -2.73
CA ALA A 210 -20.83 -29.75 -1.75
C ALA A 210 -19.41 -30.05 -2.27
N GLN A 211 -18.41 -29.56 -1.57
CA GLN A 211 -16.99 -29.77 -1.88
C GLN A 211 -16.42 -30.93 -1.06
N VAL A 212 -15.66 -31.82 -1.70
CA VAL A 212 -14.95 -32.90 -1.01
C VAL A 212 -13.46 -32.58 -0.94
N LEU A 213 -12.96 -32.42 0.27
CA LEU A 213 -11.59 -32.00 0.56
C LEU A 213 -10.79 -33.15 1.15
N THR A 214 -9.63 -33.44 0.53
CA THR A 214 -8.70 -34.50 0.94
C THR A 214 -7.27 -33.99 0.95
N GLY A 215 -6.37 -34.62 1.68
CA GLY A 215 -4.96 -34.22 1.73
C GLY A 215 -4.77 -32.77 2.17
N THR A 216 -3.96 -32.01 1.47
CA THR A 216 -3.69 -30.58 1.76
C THR A 216 -4.91 -29.69 1.50
N ALA A 217 -5.84 -30.09 0.62
CA ALA A 217 -7.03 -29.29 0.33
C ALA A 217 -7.95 -29.11 1.55
N ARG A 218 -7.83 -29.95 2.59
CA ARG A 218 -8.57 -29.81 3.87
C ARG A 218 -8.29 -28.47 4.56
N ARG A 219 -7.19 -27.76 4.23
CA ARG A 219 -6.94 -26.38 4.68
C ARG A 219 -8.06 -25.39 4.33
N LEU A 220 -8.80 -25.66 3.24
CA LEU A 220 -9.94 -24.84 2.84
C LEU A 220 -11.13 -24.95 3.81
N ALA A 221 -11.10 -25.93 4.72
CA ALA A 221 -12.09 -26.07 5.80
C ALA A 221 -11.66 -25.42 7.12
N ASP A 222 -10.45 -24.84 7.21
CA ASP A 222 -10.02 -24.08 8.39
C ASP A 222 -10.86 -22.82 8.60
N ALA A 223 -10.82 -22.26 9.80
CA ALA A 223 -11.67 -21.11 10.19
C ALA A 223 -11.45 -19.87 9.29
N ASP A 224 -10.23 -19.63 8.87
CA ASP A 224 -9.86 -18.56 7.94
C ASP A 224 -8.82 -19.06 6.94
N PRO A 225 -9.27 -19.73 5.87
CA PRO A 225 -8.36 -20.28 4.86
C PRO A 225 -7.66 -19.20 4.03
N GLY A 226 -8.20 -17.98 4.03
CA GLY A 226 -7.69 -16.82 3.27
C GLY A 226 -6.67 -15.97 4.02
N ARG A 227 -6.60 -16.06 5.34
CA ARG A 227 -5.81 -15.15 6.21
C ARG A 227 -4.36 -14.97 5.77
N ASP A 228 -3.68 -16.06 5.48
CA ASP A 228 -2.28 -15.99 5.07
C ASP A 228 -2.12 -15.43 3.66
N SER A 229 -3.00 -15.77 2.73
CA SER A 229 -2.97 -15.24 1.35
C SER A 229 -3.29 -13.74 1.31
N GLU A 230 -4.20 -13.26 2.12
CA GLU A 230 -4.50 -11.83 2.26
C GLU A 230 -3.32 -11.07 2.87
N ALA A 231 -2.74 -11.58 3.97
CA ALA A 231 -1.57 -11.01 4.60
C ALA A 231 -0.36 -10.99 3.65
N LEU A 232 -0.11 -12.08 2.89
CA LEU A 232 0.94 -12.15 1.88
C LEU A 232 0.69 -11.18 0.71
N THR A 233 -0.55 -11.03 0.26
CA THR A 233 -0.91 -10.09 -0.79
C THR A 233 -0.66 -8.64 -0.35
N ALA A 234 -1.08 -8.29 0.87
CA ALA A 234 -0.82 -6.96 1.45
C ALA A 234 0.68 -6.69 1.61
N MET A 235 1.43 -7.68 2.10
CA MET A 235 2.89 -7.63 2.25
C MET A 235 3.59 -7.49 0.89
N ASN A 236 3.18 -8.25 -0.13
CA ASN A 236 3.72 -8.18 -1.49
C ASN A 236 3.45 -6.82 -2.14
N ALA A 237 2.27 -6.26 -1.92
CA ALA A 237 1.95 -4.91 -2.37
C ALA A 237 2.83 -3.84 -1.70
N LEU A 238 3.14 -4.02 -0.40
CA LEU A 238 4.04 -3.16 0.35
C LEU A 238 5.48 -3.25 -0.18
N PHE A 239 6.04 -4.45 -0.25
CA PHE A 239 7.42 -4.66 -0.71
C PHE A 239 7.60 -4.36 -2.20
N GLY A 240 6.60 -4.67 -3.04
CA GLY A 240 6.60 -4.29 -4.45
C GLY A 240 6.66 -2.77 -4.63
N THR A 241 5.86 -2.03 -3.87
CA THR A 241 5.88 -0.56 -3.86
C THR A 241 7.21 -0.02 -3.34
N ALA A 242 7.69 -0.51 -2.19
CA ALA A 242 8.95 -0.09 -1.60
C ALA A 242 10.13 -0.42 -2.53
N GLY A 243 10.15 -1.60 -3.14
CA GLY A 243 11.17 -2.02 -4.10
C GLY A 243 11.17 -1.18 -5.36
N GLY A 244 10.00 -0.87 -5.93
CA GLY A 244 9.85 0.00 -7.09
C GLY A 244 10.35 1.42 -6.83
N VAL A 245 9.97 2.02 -5.69
CA VAL A 245 10.46 3.34 -5.28
C VAL A 245 11.96 3.32 -5.01
N THR A 246 12.46 2.28 -4.34
CA THR A 246 13.90 2.09 -4.08
C THR A 246 14.69 2.02 -5.39
N ALA A 247 14.24 1.23 -6.36
CA ALA A 247 14.87 1.11 -7.68
C ALA A 247 14.89 2.48 -8.39
N PHE A 248 13.76 3.17 -8.42
CA PHE A 248 13.63 4.48 -9.03
C PHE A 248 14.59 5.51 -8.41
N VAL A 249 14.57 5.65 -7.08
CA VAL A 249 15.41 6.63 -6.37
C VAL A 249 16.89 6.24 -6.49
N SER A 250 17.23 4.95 -6.41
CA SER A 250 18.60 4.46 -6.57
C SER A 250 19.16 4.79 -7.95
N VAL A 251 18.44 4.47 -9.02
CA VAL A 251 18.82 4.79 -10.41
C VAL A 251 19.04 6.29 -10.55
N PHE A 252 18.11 7.09 -10.05
CA PHE A 252 18.18 8.55 -10.14
C PHE A 252 19.40 9.13 -9.39
N VAL A 253 19.62 8.70 -8.15
CA VAL A 253 20.72 9.18 -7.31
C VAL A 253 22.08 8.74 -7.86
N VAL A 254 22.22 7.47 -8.24
CA VAL A 254 23.47 6.94 -8.81
C VAL A 254 23.78 7.62 -10.14
N ALA A 255 22.81 7.74 -11.05
CA ALA A 255 22.99 8.43 -12.33
C ALA A 255 23.41 9.90 -12.14
N SER A 256 22.77 10.61 -11.21
CA SER A 256 23.10 12.00 -10.89
C SER A 256 24.52 12.15 -10.31
N THR A 257 24.91 11.21 -9.44
CA THR A 257 26.24 11.19 -8.80
C THR A 257 27.36 10.94 -9.82
N PHE A 258 27.19 9.95 -10.72
CA PHE A 258 28.16 9.70 -11.79
C PHE A 258 28.21 10.85 -12.81
N ALA A 259 27.07 11.47 -13.14
CA ALA A 259 27.02 12.62 -14.02
C ALA A 259 27.79 13.83 -13.42
N PHE A 260 27.64 14.02 -12.11
CA PHE A 260 28.37 15.10 -11.38
C PHE A 260 29.85 14.79 -11.28
N ALA A 261 30.26 13.59 -10.87
CA ALA A 261 31.65 13.16 -10.81
C ALA A 261 32.36 13.28 -12.19
N GLY A 262 31.66 12.91 -13.27
CA GLY A 262 32.19 13.10 -14.63
C GLY A 262 32.36 14.57 -15.03
N ALA A 263 31.45 15.44 -14.56
CA ALA A 263 31.56 16.87 -14.84
C ALA A 263 32.76 17.55 -14.15
N GLN A 264 33.09 17.14 -12.92
CA GLN A 264 34.23 17.63 -12.17
C GLN A 264 35.56 17.27 -12.85
N ARG A 265 35.64 16.12 -13.52
CA ARG A 265 36.88 15.63 -14.15
C ARG A 265 37.12 16.15 -15.57
N ARG A 266 36.32 17.11 -16.05
CA ARG A 266 36.47 17.65 -17.42
C ARG A 266 37.85 18.23 -17.71
N ARG A 267 38.44 18.96 -16.76
CA ARG A 267 39.81 19.49 -16.91
C ARG A 267 40.85 18.38 -17.07
N GLU A 268 40.74 17.31 -16.30
CA GLU A 268 41.62 16.15 -16.39
C GLU A 268 41.49 15.46 -17.76
N PHE A 269 40.27 15.28 -18.23
CA PHE A 269 40.00 14.73 -19.54
C PHE A 269 40.53 15.63 -20.67
N ALA A 270 40.45 16.96 -20.51
CA ALA A 270 41.04 17.90 -21.45
C ALA A 270 42.54 17.79 -21.47
N LEU A 271 43.22 17.74 -20.30
CA LEU A 271 44.66 17.54 -20.18
C LEU A 271 45.13 16.21 -20.77
N LEU A 272 44.40 15.13 -20.54
CA LEU A 272 44.68 13.82 -21.17
C LEU A 272 44.54 13.91 -22.71
N ARG A 273 43.58 14.67 -23.21
CA ARG A 273 43.40 14.88 -24.66
C ARG A 273 44.50 15.74 -25.27
N THR A 274 44.98 16.77 -24.57
CA THR A 274 46.13 17.57 -25.01
C THR A 274 47.44 16.73 -25.00
N ALA A 275 47.50 15.72 -24.09
CA ALA A 275 48.58 14.75 -24.05
C ALA A 275 48.43 13.61 -25.09
N GLY A 276 47.40 13.69 -26.00
CA GLY A 276 47.22 12.72 -27.09
C GLY A 276 46.31 11.58 -26.82
N ALA A 277 45.62 11.54 -25.68
CA ALA A 277 44.66 10.48 -25.39
C ALA A 277 43.41 10.55 -26.33
N THR A 278 43.02 9.41 -26.90
CA THR A 278 41.82 9.32 -27.76
C THR A 278 40.53 9.33 -26.93
N PRO A 279 39.40 9.82 -27.51
CA PRO A 279 38.07 9.74 -26.83
C PRO A 279 37.72 8.34 -26.35
N GLY A 280 38.07 7.30 -27.14
CA GLY A 280 37.86 5.90 -26.80
C GLY A 280 38.65 5.43 -25.59
N GLN A 281 39.87 5.93 -25.40
CA GLN A 281 40.72 5.63 -24.23
C GLN A 281 40.13 6.24 -22.95
N ILE A 282 39.64 7.47 -23.00
CA ILE A 282 38.98 8.13 -21.87
C ILE A 282 37.71 7.37 -21.49
N ARG A 283 36.85 7.00 -22.49
CA ARG A 283 35.65 6.22 -22.23
C ARG A 283 35.95 4.87 -21.57
N ARG A 284 36.94 4.13 -22.08
CA ARG A 284 37.36 2.83 -21.52
C ARG A 284 37.88 2.97 -20.09
N THR A 285 38.58 4.05 -19.76
CA THR A 285 39.07 4.31 -18.39
C THR A 285 37.91 4.58 -17.44
N VAL A 286 36.96 5.48 -17.82
CA VAL A 286 35.77 5.80 -17.00
C VAL A 286 34.88 4.57 -16.81
N LEU A 287 34.70 3.77 -17.86
CA LEU A 287 33.94 2.52 -17.77
C LEU A 287 34.65 1.46 -16.88
N ALA A 288 35.98 1.37 -16.93
CA ALA A 288 36.74 0.47 -16.04
C ALA A 288 36.65 0.90 -14.56
N GLU A 289 36.69 2.21 -14.28
CA GLU A 289 36.45 2.75 -12.94
C GLU A 289 35.03 2.47 -12.45
N ALA A 290 34.02 2.69 -13.30
CA ALA A 290 32.61 2.41 -12.97
C ALA A 290 32.34 0.91 -12.77
N LEU A 291 33.00 0.06 -13.57
CA LEU A 291 32.93 -1.40 -13.41
C LEU A 291 33.51 -1.81 -12.05
N ALA A 292 34.69 -1.31 -11.68
CA ALA A 292 35.33 -1.65 -10.41
C ALA A 292 34.50 -1.18 -9.20
N VAL A 293 34.07 0.09 -9.20
CA VAL A 293 33.23 0.64 -8.13
C VAL A 293 31.86 -0.04 -8.11
N GLY A 294 31.26 -0.27 -9.29
CA GLY A 294 29.96 -0.92 -9.44
C GLY A 294 29.97 -2.35 -8.91
N THR A 295 30.99 -3.13 -9.25
CA THR A 295 31.14 -4.52 -8.77
C THR A 295 31.32 -4.56 -7.24
N LEU A 296 32.25 -3.76 -6.70
CA LEU A 296 32.50 -3.71 -5.26
C LEU A 296 31.26 -3.25 -4.49
N ALA A 297 30.60 -2.20 -4.97
CA ALA A 297 29.39 -1.68 -4.33
C ALA A 297 28.24 -2.69 -4.41
N SER A 298 28.07 -3.40 -5.54
CA SER A 298 27.02 -4.42 -5.69
C SER A 298 27.27 -5.63 -4.80
N VAL A 299 28.50 -6.09 -4.69
CA VAL A 299 28.87 -7.18 -3.75
C VAL A 299 28.60 -6.76 -2.31
N THR A 300 29.10 -5.56 -1.90
CA THR A 300 28.87 -5.04 -0.56
C THR A 300 27.37 -4.88 -0.28
N GLY A 301 26.60 -4.38 -1.26
CA GLY A 301 25.15 -4.23 -1.16
C GLY A 301 24.45 -5.58 -0.97
N CYS A 302 24.82 -6.61 -1.72
CA CYS A 302 24.26 -7.96 -1.54
C CYS A 302 24.58 -8.52 -0.14
N VAL A 303 25.78 -8.32 0.38
CA VAL A 303 26.17 -8.73 1.74
C VAL A 303 25.38 -7.96 2.80
N LEU A 304 25.25 -6.65 2.67
CA LEU A 304 24.44 -5.85 3.59
C LEU A 304 22.96 -6.24 3.51
N GLY A 305 22.47 -6.55 2.32
CA GLY A 305 21.10 -6.99 2.07
C GLY A 305 20.79 -8.33 2.72
N SER A 306 21.72 -9.31 2.65
CA SER A 306 21.55 -10.62 3.29
C SER A 306 21.40 -10.51 4.82
N HIS A 307 22.11 -9.59 5.46
CA HIS A 307 22.01 -9.34 6.88
C HIS A 307 20.79 -8.44 7.24
N GLY A 308 20.38 -7.59 6.32
CA GLY A 308 19.22 -6.68 6.50
C GLY A 308 17.87 -7.39 6.37
N ALA A 309 17.75 -8.36 5.45
CA ALA A 309 16.49 -9.01 5.15
C ALA A 309 15.87 -9.76 6.34
N PRO A 310 16.60 -10.54 7.15
CA PRO A 310 16.03 -11.18 8.34
C PRO A 310 15.56 -10.17 9.40
N ARG A 311 16.27 -9.04 9.54
CA ARG A 311 15.87 -7.97 10.48
C ARG A 311 14.58 -7.29 10.02
N LEU A 312 14.44 -7.04 8.73
CA LEU A 312 13.21 -6.52 8.15
C LEU A 312 12.06 -7.52 8.35
N ALA A 313 12.28 -8.82 8.11
CA ALA A 313 11.28 -9.85 8.35
C ALA A 313 10.81 -9.85 9.82
N ALA A 314 11.72 -9.84 10.78
CA ALA A 314 11.38 -9.76 12.20
C ALA A 314 10.58 -8.48 12.53
N TRP A 315 10.93 -7.35 11.93
CA TRP A 315 10.22 -6.09 12.14
C TRP A 315 8.79 -6.13 11.56
N VAL A 316 8.59 -6.65 10.35
CA VAL A 316 7.24 -6.73 9.73
C VAL A 316 6.36 -7.73 10.48
N VAL A 317 6.90 -8.87 10.93
CA VAL A 317 6.18 -9.84 11.77
C VAL A 317 5.81 -9.21 13.13
N GLY A 318 6.74 -8.54 13.79
CA GLY A 318 6.49 -7.87 15.07
C GLY A 318 5.44 -6.75 15.00
N ASN A 319 5.30 -6.11 13.84
CA ASN A 319 4.27 -5.10 13.59
C ASN A 319 2.96 -5.67 12.99
N ARG A 320 2.83 -6.98 12.88
CA ARG A 320 1.68 -7.69 12.31
C ARG A 320 1.40 -7.30 10.83
N LEU A 321 2.45 -6.98 10.09
CA LEU A 321 2.40 -6.69 8.64
C LEU A 321 2.64 -7.95 7.81
N ALA A 322 3.09 -9.02 8.43
CA ALA A 322 3.33 -10.33 7.83
C ALA A 322 2.84 -11.42 8.79
N PRO A 323 2.52 -12.63 8.28
CA PRO A 323 2.20 -13.79 9.12
C PRO A 323 3.31 -14.12 10.11
N ALA A 324 2.95 -14.66 11.28
CA ALA A 324 3.92 -14.97 12.34
C ALA A 324 5.01 -15.97 11.93
N TRP A 325 4.72 -16.83 10.97
CA TRP A 325 5.64 -17.84 10.43
C TRP A 325 6.58 -17.29 9.33
N PHE A 326 6.38 -16.05 8.87
CA PHE A 326 7.14 -15.50 7.75
C PHE A 326 8.63 -15.37 8.11
N THR A 327 9.47 -16.02 7.32
CA THR A 327 10.93 -15.97 7.41
C THR A 327 11.53 -15.79 6.01
N ILE A 328 12.74 -15.26 5.95
CA ILE A 328 13.46 -15.15 4.67
C ILE A 328 14.05 -16.51 4.29
N GLY A 329 13.67 -17.02 3.12
CA GLY A 329 14.19 -18.25 2.55
C GLY A 329 15.51 -18.04 1.78
N ASP A 330 16.16 -19.16 1.48
CA ASP A 330 17.45 -19.20 0.73
C ASP A 330 17.21 -19.10 -0.78
N HIS A 331 16.96 -17.89 -1.26
CA HIS A 331 16.76 -17.59 -2.69
C HIS A 331 17.99 -16.90 -3.27
N THR A 332 18.53 -17.43 -4.35
CA THR A 332 19.74 -16.87 -5.01
C THR A 332 19.44 -15.82 -6.07
N TRP A 333 18.29 -15.93 -6.77
CA TRP A 333 17.94 -15.02 -7.86
C TRP A 333 17.83 -13.53 -7.46
N PRO A 334 17.35 -13.14 -6.25
CA PRO A 334 17.29 -11.73 -5.87
C PRO A 334 18.68 -11.09 -5.75
N TYR A 335 19.69 -11.85 -5.33
CA TYR A 335 21.08 -11.39 -5.32
C TYR A 335 21.58 -11.08 -6.72
N HIS A 336 21.33 -11.99 -7.68
CA HIS A 336 21.69 -11.79 -9.09
C HIS A 336 20.97 -10.58 -9.67
N ALA A 337 19.66 -10.46 -9.44
CA ALA A 337 18.88 -9.34 -9.93
C ALA A 337 19.39 -8.00 -9.36
N ALA A 338 19.63 -7.91 -8.07
CA ALA A 338 20.12 -6.70 -7.41
C ALA A 338 21.55 -6.36 -7.86
N PHE A 339 22.45 -7.35 -7.95
CA PHE A 339 23.83 -7.18 -8.40
C PHE A 339 23.88 -6.62 -9.82
N TRP A 340 23.22 -7.28 -10.77
CA TRP A 340 23.23 -6.87 -12.18
C TRP A 340 22.54 -5.53 -12.39
N THR A 341 21.46 -5.25 -11.65
CA THR A 341 20.80 -3.93 -11.68
C THR A 341 21.77 -2.84 -11.21
N GLY A 342 22.44 -3.04 -10.08
CA GLY A 342 23.42 -2.08 -9.56
C GLY A 342 24.57 -1.83 -10.54
N LEU A 343 25.14 -2.89 -11.09
CA LEU A 343 26.22 -2.80 -12.07
C LEU A 343 25.77 -2.11 -13.36
N LEU A 344 24.58 -2.43 -13.87
CA LEU A 344 24.01 -1.82 -15.07
C LEU A 344 23.79 -0.32 -14.85
N VAL A 345 23.23 0.09 -13.70
CA VAL A 345 23.01 1.50 -13.36
C VAL A 345 24.33 2.26 -13.29
N ALA A 346 25.36 1.67 -12.68
CA ALA A 346 26.69 2.28 -12.63
C ALA A 346 27.31 2.47 -14.02
N LEU A 347 27.22 1.45 -14.88
CA LEU A 347 27.73 1.50 -16.25
C LEU A 347 26.94 2.47 -17.15
N CYS A 348 25.61 2.50 -17.04
CA CYS A 348 24.77 3.47 -17.76
C CYS A 348 25.07 4.92 -17.34
N GLY A 349 25.22 5.17 -16.04
CA GLY A 349 25.62 6.48 -15.52
C GLY A 349 27.00 6.92 -16.03
N ALA A 350 27.96 6.01 -16.02
CA ALA A 350 29.32 6.25 -16.51
C ALA A 350 29.39 6.46 -18.04
N THR A 351 28.62 5.68 -18.81
CA THR A 351 28.53 5.87 -20.29
C THR A 351 27.95 7.24 -20.63
N ALA A 352 26.85 7.63 -19.97
CA ALA A 352 26.23 8.93 -20.16
C ALA A 352 27.19 10.09 -19.80
N ALA A 353 28.01 9.92 -18.76
CA ALA A 353 29.04 10.91 -18.36
C ALA A 353 30.21 10.94 -19.35
N SER A 354 30.72 9.76 -19.75
CA SER A 354 31.89 9.65 -20.64
C SER A 354 31.60 10.08 -22.08
N TRP A 355 30.39 9.89 -22.57
CA TRP A 355 30.04 10.32 -23.94
C TRP A 355 30.09 11.81 -24.12
N ARG A 356 29.71 12.58 -23.09
CA ARG A 356 29.86 14.05 -23.07
C ARG A 356 31.32 14.49 -22.99
N ALA A 357 32.14 13.82 -22.16
CA ALA A 357 33.53 14.11 -22.01
C ALA A 357 34.36 13.85 -23.29
N GLY A 358 33.97 12.86 -24.11
CA GLY A 358 34.64 12.55 -25.37
C GLY A 358 34.30 13.49 -26.55
N ARG A 359 33.29 14.33 -26.44
CA ARG A 359 32.86 15.28 -27.49
C ARG A 359 33.42 16.69 -27.35
N THR A 360 33.97 17.07 -26.19
CA THR A 360 34.61 18.38 -25.96
C THR A 360 35.97 18.43 -26.65
N GLY A 361 36.19 19.47 -27.47
CA GLY A 361 37.49 19.73 -28.09
C GLY A 361 38.54 20.11 -27.05
N PRO A 362 39.84 19.86 -27.30
CA PRO A 362 40.94 20.21 -26.37
C PRO A 362 41.05 21.69 -26.06
N THR A 363 40.77 22.55 -27.04
CA THR A 363 40.81 24.04 -26.93
C THR A 363 39.54 24.61 -26.28
N GLU A 364 38.39 23.96 -26.49
CA GLU A 364 37.09 24.38 -25.99
C GLU A 364 36.99 24.20 -24.46
N ALA A 365 37.60 23.13 -23.92
CA ALA A 365 37.63 22.86 -22.48
C ALA A 365 38.52 23.85 -21.70
N LEU A 366 39.52 24.44 -22.34
CA LEU A 366 40.34 25.51 -21.77
C LEU A 366 39.66 26.89 -21.85
N ARG A 367 38.86 27.13 -22.87
CA ARG A 367 38.07 28.35 -23.08
C ARG A 367 36.79 28.39 -22.23
N GLU A 368 36.09 27.28 -22.06
CA GLU A 368 34.86 27.16 -21.25
C GLU A 368 35.13 27.34 -19.74
N ALA A 369 36.38 27.23 -19.27
CA ALA A 369 36.72 27.53 -17.89
C ALA A 369 36.49 29.03 -17.52
N ALA A 370 36.30 29.88 -18.52
CA ALA A 370 36.04 31.33 -18.35
C ALA A 370 34.56 31.72 -18.54
N ALA A 371 33.73 30.85 -19.11
CA ALA A 371 32.29 31.15 -19.36
C ALA A 371 31.47 29.89 -19.17
N GLU A 372 30.96 29.64 -17.96
CA GLU A 372 29.85 28.66 -17.73
C GLU A 372 28.54 29.17 -18.36
N SER A 373 28.47 29.14 -19.69
CA SER A 373 27.20 29.37 -20.36
C SER A 373 26.25 28.20 -20.09
N VAL A 374 25.12 28.52 -19.48
CA VAL A 374 24.03 27.57 -19.13
C VAL A 374 23.31 27.13 -20.43
N THR A 375 23.96 26.33 -21.23
CA THR A 375 23.29 25.69 -22.35
C THR A 375 22.73 24.35 -21.89
N ILE A 376 21.40 24.30 -21.76
CA ILE A 376 20.69 23.00 -21.56
C ILE A 376 21.02 22.17 -22.80
N THR A 377 21.58 20.98 -22.56
CA THR A 377 21.87 20.03 -23.65
C THR A 377 20.57 19.71 -24.39
N ARG A 378 20.55 19.86 -25.73
CA ARG A 378 19.37 19.52 -26.56
C ARG A 378 18.77 18.16 -26.22
N GLY A 379 19.62 17.16 -25.91
CA GLY A 379 19.14 15.85 -25.46
C GLY A 379 18.35 15.89 -24.15
N ARG A 380 18.80 16.66 -23.15
CA ARG A 380 18.11 16.79 -21.85
C ARG A 380 16.74 17.47 -22.01
N LEU A 381 16.66 18.49 -22.87
CA LEU A 381 15.42 19.15 -23.21
C LEU A 381 14.48 18.17 -23.94
N LEU A 382 14.98 17.47 -24.95
CA LEU A 382 14.20 16.54 -25.75
C LEU A 382 13.67 15.36 -24.92
N TYR A 383 14.49 14.73 -24.10
CA TYR A 383 14.05 13.66 -23.22
C TYR A 383 13.10 14.14 -22.12
N GLY A 384 13.37 15.30 -21.53
CA GLY A 384 12.49 15.88 -20.50
C GLY A 384 11.12 16.27 -21.05
N THR A 385 11.07 16.90 -22.24
CA THR A 385 9.80 17.24 -22.90
C THR A 385 9.07 16.01 -23.41
N ALA A 386 9.78 15.01 -23.93
CA ALA A 386 9.18 13.73 -24.34
C ALA A 386 8.51 13.02 -23.15
N LEU A 387 9.18 12.91 -22.00
CA LEU A 387 8.61 12.33 -20.80
C LEU A 387 7.39 13.11 -20.27
N LEU A 388 7.47 14.45 -20.30
CA LEU A 388 6.35 15.30 -19.89
C LEU A 388 5.14 15.10 -20.84
N LEU A 389 5.41 15.04 -22.15
CA LEU A 389 4.38 14.76 -23.15
C LEU A 389 3.78 13.37 -22.96
N THR A 390 4.62 12.34 -22.72
CA THR A 390 4.15 10.98 -22.41
C THR A 390 3.24 10.98 -21.18
N ALA A 391 3.65 11.68 -20.10
CA ALA A 391 2.82 11.80 -18.90
C ALA A 391 1.48 12.50 -19.18
N ALA A 392 1.49 13.58 -19.99
CA ALA A 392 0.28 14.29 -20.36
C ALA A 392 -0.63 13.46 -21.28
N VAL A 393 -0.06 12.76 -22.25
CA VAL A 393 -0.82 11.88 -23.18
C VAL A 393 -1.42 10.70 -22.42
N THR A 394 -0.65 10.02 -21.58
CA THR A 394 -1.18 8.91 -20.76
C THR A 394 -2.26 9.37 -19.78
N LEU A 395 -2.13 10.57 -19.21
CA LEU A 395 -3.19 11.17 -18.40
C LEU A 395 -4.44 11.43 -19.22
N GLY A 396 -4.29 12.07 -20.39
CA GLY A 396 -5.41 12.38 -21.28
C GLY A 396 -6.14 11.13 -21.77
N LEU A 397 -5.40 10.08 -22.15
CA LEU A 397 -5.99 8.80 -22.57
C LEU A 397 -6.77 8.12 -21.44
N SER A 398 -6.26 8.15 -20.20
CA SER A 398 -7.01 7.58 -19.08
C SER A 398 -8.24 8.41 -18.72
N LEU A 399 -8.16 9.74 -18.73
CA LEU A 399 -9.33 10.60 -18.50
C LEU A 399 -10.40 10.44 -19.59
N ALA A 400 -10.00 10.15 -20.84
CA ALA A 400 -10.92 9.95 -21.96
C ALA A 400 -11.48 8.52 -22.05
N GLY A 401 -10.73 7.51 -21.59
CA GLY A 401 -11.11 6.10 -21.63
C GLY A 401 -11.76 5.63 -20.32
N ASP A 402 -10.95 5.36 -19.33
CA ASP A 402 -11.39 4.90 -18.01
C ASP A 402 -10.78 5.79 -16.91
N PRO A 403 -11.50 6.81 -16.42
CA PRO A 403 -11.04 7.66 -15.34
C PRO A 403 -10.81 6.92 -14.02
N ALA A 404 -11.50 5.78 -13.76
CA ALA A 404 -11.35 5.00 -12.55
C ALA A 404 -9.96 4.37 -12.42
N ASP A 405 -9.29 4.07 -13.56
CA ASP A 405 -7.91 3.57 -13.56
C ASP A 405 -6.94 4.52 -12.83
N LEU A 406 -7.22 5.83 -12.81
CA LEU A 406 -6.41 6.81 -12.08
C LEU A 406 -6.50 6.69 -10.56
N LEU A 407 -7.56 6.10 -10.05
CA LEU A 407 -7.77 5.86 -8.61
C LEU A 407 -7.11 4.55 -8.15
N HIS A 408 -6.73 3.66 -9.08
CA HIS A 408 -6.04 2.43 -8.77
C HIS A 408 -4.61 2.66 -8.28
N ARG A 409 -4.20 1.88 -7.26
CA ARG A 409 -2.88 2.00 -6.62
C ARG A 409 -1.71 1.95 -7.62
N LYS A 410 -1.79 1.12 -8.65
CA LYS A 410 -0.75 1.00 -9.69
C LYS A 410 -0.53 2.33 -10.42
N SER A 411 -1.59 3.02 -10.77
CA SER A 411 -1.55 4.25 -11.56
C SER A 411 -1.05 5.45 -10.75
N TYR A 412 -1.54 5.66 -9.53
CA TYR A 412 -1.09 6.80 -8.72
C TYR A 412 0.31 6.62 -8.09
N ILE A 413 0.93 5.43 -8.19
CA ILE A 413 2.34 5.21 -7.83
C ILE A 413 3.27 5.40 -9.03
N SER A 414 2.94 4.88 -10.22
CA SER A 414 3.84 4.88 -11.38
C SER A 414 3.86 6.23 -12.11
N ARG A 415 2.75 6.92 -12.21
CA ARG A 415 2.65 8.21 -12.94
C ARG A 415 3.48 9.33 -12.35
N PRO A 416 3.51 9.55 -11.00
CA PRO A 416 4.40 10.56 -10.43
C PRO A 416 5.86 10.37 -10.81
N MET A 417 6.32 9.12 -11.00
CA MET A 417 7.71 8.84 -11.36
C MET A 417 8.08 9.43 -12.72
N LEU A 418 7.16 9.40 -13.71
CA LEU A 418 7.36 10.05 -15.01
C LEU A 418 7.45 11.57 -14.88
N LEU A 419 6.50 12.18 -14.14
CA LEU A 419 6.49 13.62 -13.90
C LEU A 419 7.72 14.09 -13.11
N ILE A 420 8.12 13.35 -12.09
CA ILE A 420 9.32 13.61 -11.29
C ILE A 420 10.57 13.57 -12.17
N THR A 421 10.69 12.54 -13.02
CA THR A 421 11.83 12.42 -13.93
C THR A 421 11.87 13.55 -14.95
N ALA A 422 10.73 13.90 -15.55
CA ALA A 422 10.61 15.03 -16.46
C ALA A 422 10.99 16.35 -15.77
N ALA A 423 10.45 16.61 -14.59
CA ALA A 423 10.74 17.80 -13.80
C ALA A 423 12.23 17.88 -13.39
N ALA A 424 12.83 16.75 -13.01
CA ALA A 424 14.25 16.70 -12.66
C ALA A 424 15.16 16.96 -13.88
N LEU A 425 14.78 16.47 -15.06
CA LEU A 425 15.50 16.77 -16.31
C LEU A 425 15.33 18.23 -16.74
N LEU A 426 14.15 18.79 -16.58
CA LEU A 426 13.82 20.17 -16.94
C LEU A 426 14.15 21.20 -15.84
N SER A 427 14.55 20.72 -14.62
CA SER A 427 14.82 21.56 -13.44
C SER A 427 15.74 22.76 -13.71
N PRO A 428 16.82 22.71 -14.53
CA PRO A 428 17.64 23.88 -14.76
C PRO A 428 16.93 25.04 -15.45
N LEU A 429 15.87 24.77 -16.21
CA LEU A 429 15.04 25.82 -16.83
C LEU A 429 14.26 26.61 -15.76
N VAL A 430 13.68 25.89 -14.83
CA VAL A 430 12.76 26.46 -13.83
C VAL A 430 13.52 26.96 -12.60
N LEU A 431 14.65 26.34 -12.25
CA LEU A 431 15.45 26.74 -11.09
C LEU A 431 16.00 28.17 -11.22
N ARG A 432 16.35 28.61 -12.43
CA ARG A 432 16.90 29.95 -12.67
C ARG A 432 15.94 31.09 -12.28
N PRO A 433 14.69 31.14 -12.77
CA PRO A 433 13.72 32.14 -12.32
C PRO A 433 13.35 31.95 -10.84
N LEU A 434 13.27 30.68 -10.38
CA LEU A 434 12.85 30.36 -9.02
C LEU A 434 13.86 30.80 -7.98
N THR A 435 15.17 30.59 -8.20
CA THR A 435 16.22 31.08 -7.32
C THR A 435 16.27 32.60 -7.28
N ARG A 436 16.00 33.27 -8.40
CA ARG A 436 15.89 34.74 -8.44
C ARG A 436 14.72 35.24 -7.60
N LEU A 437 13.59 34.55 -7.65
CA LEU A 437 12.40 34.87 -6.85
C LEU A 437 12.66 34.67 -5.35
N LEU A 438 13.25 33.53 -4.96
CA LEU A 438 13.57 33.21 -3.57
C LEU A 438 14.62 34.12 -2.94
N THR A 439 15.50 34.73 -3.75
CA THR A 439 16.60 35.63 -3.30
C THR A 439 16.31 37.09 -3.59
N TRP A 440 15.04 37.48 -3.75
CA TRP A 440 14.64 38.87 -4.05
C TRP A 440 14.76 39.81 -2.82
N LEU A 441 14.96 39.25 -1.62
CA LEU A 441 15.18 40.09 -0.41
C LEU A 441 16.40 40.98 -0.55
N PRO A 442 16.33 42.28 -0.12
CA PRO A 442 17.45 43.18 -0.19
C PRO A 442 18.55 42.80 0.82
N GLY A 443 19.80 42.86 0.40
CA GLY A 443 20.97 42.64 1.27
C GLY A 443 22.14 41.95 0.55
N ALA A 444 23.37 42.25 1.00
CA ALA A 444 24.60 41.72 0.40
C ALA A 444 24.66 40.18 0.43
N CYS A 445 24.15 39.55 1.48
CA CYS A 445 24.08 38.08 1.57
C CYS A 445 23.12 37.48 0.51
N ALA A 446 21.96 38.08 0.31
CA ALA A 446 20.99 37.60 -0.70
C ALA A 446 21.55 37.81 -2.11
N LEU A 447 22.22 38.92 -2.40
CA LEU A 447 22.89 39.17 -3.67
C LEU A 447 23.97 38.11 -3.96
N LEU A 448 24.83 37.82 -2.97
CA LEU A 448 25.90 36.83 -3.10
C LEU A 448 25.31 35.42 -3.30
N VAL A 449 24.29 35.07 -2.55
CA VAL A 449 23.56 33.76 -2.73
C VAL A 449 22.99 33.65 -4.14
N ARG A 450 22.35 34.72 -4.62
CA ARG A 450 21.78 34.80 -5.97
C ARG A 450 22.83 34.60 -7.05
N GLU A 451 23.91 35.36 -7.00
CA GLU A 451 24.98 35.28 -8.00
C GLU A 451 25.69 33.91 -7.95
N ASN A 452 25.99 33.40 -6.74
CA ASN A 452 26.59 32.09 -6.58
C ASN A 452 25.73 30.94 -7.07
N THR A 453 24.40 30.97 -6.79
CA THR A 453 23.47 29.93 -7.25
C THR A 453 23.23 30.00 -8.75
N THR A 454 23.21 31.17 -9.35
CA THR A 454 23.05 31.36 -10.80
C THR A 454 24.35 31.04 -11.57
N ALA A 455 25.54 31.40 -11.06
CA ALA A 455 26.81 31.01 -11.65
C ALA A 455 27.04 29.49 -11.59
N GLY A 456 26.65 28.82 -10.48
CA GLY A 456 26.76 27.38 -10.29
C GLY A 456 25.48 26.59 -10.62
N MET A 457 24.71 26.96 -11.65
CA MET A 457 23.37 26.39 -11.92
C MET A 457 23.36 24.87 -12.06
N ARG A 458 24.40 24.26 -12.65
CA ARG A 458 24.50 22.78 -12.75
C ARG A 458 24.59 22.11 -11.39
N ARG A 459 25.34 22.72 -10.47
CA ARG A 459 25.48 22.27 -9.08
C ARG A 459 24.19 22.47 -8.32
N THR A 460 23.56 23.64 -8.45
CA THR A 460 22.28 23.96 -7.84
C THR A 460 21.19 22.94 -8.29
N ALA A 461 21.14 22.60 -9.57
CA ALA A 461 20.22 21.59 -10.10
C ALA A 461 20.53 20.18 -9.58
N ALA A 462 21.79 19.80 -9.45
CA ALA A 462 22.19 18.50 -8.93
C ALA A 462 21.83 18.30 -7.44
N LEU A 463 21.87 19.40 -6.67
CA LEU A 463 21.48 19.39 -5.25
C LEU A 463 19.96 19.51 -5.05
N ALA A 464 19.27 20.30 -5.89
CA ALA A 464 17.83 20.47 -5.81
C ALA A 464 17.07 19.18 -6.26
N ALA A 465 17.65 18.41 -7.18
CA ALA A 465 16.97 17.26 -7.76
C ALA A 465 16.62 16.14 -6.75
N PRO A 466 17.49 15.70 -5.82
CA PRO A 466 17.11 14.73 -4.80
C PRO A 466 15.99 15.25 -3.87
N VAL A 467 16.03 16.53 -3.51
CA VAL A 467 15.00 17.18 -2.69
C VAL A 467 13.67 17.21 -3.43
N LEU A 468 13.68 17.61 -4.71
CA LEU A 468 12.54 17.57 -5.60
C LEU A 468 11.91 16.16 -5.64
N VAL A 469 12.72 15.13 -5.86
CA VAL A 469 12.26 13.73 -5.92
C VAL A 469 11.56 13.32 -4.62
N THR A 470 12.20 13.61 -3.48
CA THR A 470 11.66 13.21 -2.17
C THR A 470 10.38 13.96 -1.81
N VAL A 471 10.33 15.27 -2.02
CA VAL A 471 9.15 16.09 -1.73
C VAL A 471 8.01 15.76 -2.71
N ALA A 472 8.31 15.59 -4.00
CA ALA A 472 7.32 15.23 -5.01
C ALA A 472 6.74 13.83 -4.75
N LEU A 473 7.58 12.87 -4.38
CA LEU A 473 7.15 11.52 -4.05
C LEU A 473 6.27 11.51 -2.79
N ALA A 474 6.73 12.19 -1.72
CA ALA A 474 5.96 12.33 -0.49
C ALA A 474 4.60 13.01 -0.76
N GLY A 475 4.59 14.13 -1.47
CA GLY A 475 3.38 14.88 -1.79
C GLY A 475 2.42 14.13 -2.69
N SER A 476 2.93 13.46 -3.72
CA SER A 476 2.09 12.69 -4.64
C SER A 476 1.50 11.45 -3.98
N LEU A 477 2.30 10.68 -3.23
CA LEU A 477 1.85 9.40 -2.67
C LEU A 477 0.92 9.61 -1.45
N LEU A 478 1.35 10.45 -0.50
CA LEU A 478 0.53 10.76 0.69
C LEU A 478 -0.68 11.61 0.32
N GLY A 479 -0.52 12.57 -0.60
CA GLY A 479 -1.60 13.42 -1.07
C GLY A 479 -2.65 12.65 -1.84
N ALA A 480 -2.27 11.72 -2.72
CA ALA A 480 -3.20 10.85 -3.43
C ALA A 480 -4.00 9.97 -2.46
N THR A 481 -3.32 9.35 -1.48
CA THR A 481 -4.00 8.52 -0.46
C THR A 481 -4.95 9.35 0.41
N ALA A 482 -4.53 10.53 0.87
CA ALA A 482 -5.36 11.42 1.67
C ALA A 482 -6.58 11.94 0.88
N THR A 483 -6.36 12.37 -0.37
CA THR A 483 -7.41 12.85 -1.28
C THR A 483 -8.46 11.76 -1.53
N LEU A 484 -8.03 10.53 -1.85
CA LEU A 484 -8.94 9.42 -2.09
C LEU A 484 -9.73 9.05 -0.83
N ASN A 485 -9.07 8.94 0.33
CA ASN A 485 -9.75 8.66 1.60
C ASN A 485 -10.77 9.76 1.95
N ARG A 486 -10.40 11.02 1.72
CA ARG A 486 -11.32 12.14 1.94
C ARG A 486 -12.51 12.10 1.00
N ALA A 487 -12.30 11.82 -0.28
CA ALA A 487 -13.37 11.66 -1.26
C ALA A 487 -14.35 10.54 -0.85
N LYS A 488 -13.84 9.37 -0.46
CA LYS A 488 -14.65 8.24 0.06
C LYS A 488 -15.45 8.60 1.31
N THR A 489 -14.81 9.28 2.26
CA THR A 489 -15.46 9.71 3.50
C THR A 489 -16.57 10.73 3.21
N THR A 490 -16.30 11.70 2.33
CA THR A 490 -17.28 12.72 1.94
C THR A 490 -18.46 12.08 1.21
N GLU A 491 -18.19 11.20 0.24
CA GLU A 491 -19.21 10.47 -0.52
C GLU A 491 -20.12 9.65 0.41
N THR A 492 -19.52 8.92 1.37
CA THR A 492 -20.29 8.17 2.38
C THR A 492 -21.12 9.08 3.28
N SER A 493 -20.57 10.25 3.68
CA SER A 493 -21.26 11.24 4.48
C SER A 493 -22.46 11.88 3.76
N GLU A 494 -22.32 12.17 2.46
CA GLU A 494 -23.39 12.77 1.65
C GLU A 494 -24.52 11.78 1.38
N ARG A 495 -24.19 10.49 1.24
CA ARG A 495 -25.19 9.43 1.04
C ARG A 495 -25.99 9.10 2.29
N THR A 496 -25.35 9.10 3.48
CA THR A 496 -25.99 8.68 4.72
C THR A 496 -26.79 9.84 5.32
N THR A 497 -28.13 9.79 5.24
CA THR A 497 -29.04 10.76 5.88
C THR A 497 -29.45 10.32 7.29
N ALA A 498 -29.21 9.04 7.64
CA ALA A 498 -29.45 8.50 8.96
C ALA A 498 -28.73 9.30 10.06
N ALA A 499 -29.43 9.63 11.16
CA ALA A 499 -28.85 10.28 12.32
C ALA A 499 -28.00 9.31 13.16
N PHE A 500 -28.46 8.06 13.27
CA PHE A 500 -27.78 6.99 13.98
C PHE A 500 -27.63 5.77 13.09
N VAL A 501 -26.57 5.03 13.33
CA VAL A 501 -26.30 3.72 12.74
C VAL A 501 -26.11 2.72 13.87
N VAL A 502 -26.94 1.69 13.88
CA VAL A 502 -26.86 0.63 14.88
C VAL A 502 -26.21 -0.58 14.21
N THR A 503 -25.12 -1.05 14.81
CA THR A 503 -24.36 -2.20 14.32
C THR A 503 -24.38 -3.32 15.37
N PRO A 504 -24.55 -4.58 14.95
CA PRO A 504 -24.40 -5.71 15.86
C PRO A 504 -22.92 -5.84 16.24
N PRO A 505 -22.61 -6.65 17.19
CA PRO A 505 -21.22 -7.02 17.45
C PRO A 505 -20.58 -7.65 16.18
N ALA A 506 -19.28 -7.39 15.90
CA ALA A 506 -18.59 -7.87 14.69
C ALA A 506 -18.77 -9.39 14.47
N GLY A 507 -19.02 -9.83 13.24
CA GLY A 507 -19.22 -11.25 12.90
C GLY A 507 -20.59 -11.81 13.28
N THR A 508 -21.54 -10.99 13.76
CA THR A 508 -22.91 -11.42 14.06
C THR A 508 -23.93 -10.59 13.26
N GLY A 509 -25.17 -11.03 13.25
CA GLY A 509 -26.30 -10.26 12.73
C GLY A 509 -27.32 -10.00 13.83
N PHE A 510 -28.25 -9.08 13.58
CA PHE A 510 -29.38 -8.84 14.46
C PHE A 510 -30.40 -9.98 14.34
N ASP A 511 -30.91 -10.44 15.48
CA ASP A 511 -32.03 -11.33 15.53
C ASP A 511 -33.38 -10.59 15.27
N ALA A 512 -34.43 -11.34 14.98
CA ALA A 512 -35.75 -10.78 14.71
C ALA A 512 -36.33 -10.02 15.93
N ALA A 513 -35.94 -10.41 17.17
CA ALA A 513 -36.41 -9.75 18.38
C ALA A 513 -35.77 -8.38 18.56
N ALA A 514 -34.45 -8.30 18.35
CA ALA A 514 -33.74 -7.00 18.38
C ALA A 514 -34.25 -6.06 17.30
N LEU A 515 -34.45 -6.53 16.08
CA LEU A 515 -35.01 -5.72 15.00
C LEU A 515 -36.42 -5.20 15.34
N ARG A 516 -37.28 -6.01 15.98
CA ARG A 516 -38.59 -5.53 16.42
C ARG A 516 -38.48 -4.45 17.50
N ARG A 517 -37.59 -4.61 18.49
CA ARG A 517 -37.37 -3.59 19.53
C ARG A 517 -36.83 -2.27 18.93
N LEU A 518 -35.88 -2.34 18.00
CA LEU A 518 -35.35 -1.15 17.33
C LEU A 518 -36.40 -0.44 16.49
N ARG A 519 -37.25 -1.16 15.78
CA ARG A 519 -38.37 -0.57 15.01
C ARG A 519 -39.46 0.04 15.89
N ALA A 520 -39.59 -0.38 17.14
CA ALA A 520 -40.58 0.12 18.07
C ALA A 520 -40.16 1.42 18.77
N VAL A 521 -38.94 1.94 18.52
CA VAL A 521 -38.45 3.20 19.13
C VAL A 521 -39.23 4.37 18.53
N PRO A 522 -39.95 5.16 19.34
CA PRO A 522 -40.74 6.31 18.85
C PRO A 522 -39.85 7.38 18.22
N GLY A 523 -40.39 8.10 17.24
CA GLY A 523 -39.65 9.18 16.59
C GLY A 523 -38.55 8.75 15.62
N THR A 524 -38.57 7.45 15.20
CA THR A 524 -37.55 6.92 14.29
C THR A 524 -38.15 6.23 13.09
N GLU A 525 -37.48 6.33 11.96
CA GLU A 525 -37.65 5.48 10.80
C GLU A 525 -36.39 4.62 10.63
N THR A 526 -36.57 3.29 10.64
CA THR A 526 -35.43 2.34 10.64
C THR A 526 -35.33 1.59 9.32
N SER A 527 -34.12 1.52 8.77
CA SER A 527 -33.78 0.74 7.57
C SER A 527 -32.79 -0.37 7.93
N PRO A 528 -33.28 -1.60 8.18
CA PRO A 528 -32.41 -2.75 8.33
C PRO A 528 -31.79 -3.09 6.99
N THR A 529 -30.46 -3.27 6.96
CA THR A 529 -29.73 -3.62 5.75
C THR A 529 -28.80 -4.80 6.02
N SER A 530 -28.54 -5.59 4.97
CA SER A 530 -27.64 -6.74 5.02
C SER A 530 -26.56 -6.64 3.95
N SER A 531 -25.32 -6.91 4.30
CA SER A 531 -24.24 -7.03 3.31
C SER A 531 -24.37 -8.35 2.56
N THR A 532 -24.17 -8.31 1.25
CA THR A 532 -24.15 -9.45 0.34
C THR A 532 -23.25 -9.14 -0.85
N ALA A 533 -23.19 -10.00 -1.83
CA ALA A 533 -22.53 -9.72 -3.11
C ALA A 533 -23.43 -10.20 -4.26
N VAL A 534 -23.21 -9.62 -5.42
CA VAL A 534 -23.81 -10.05 -6.68
C VAL A 534 -22.71 -10.28 -7.68
N HIS A 535 -22.78 -11.39 -8.42
CA HIS A 535 -21.81 -11.71 -9.46
C HIS A 535 -22.47 -11.52 -10.82
N VAL A 536 -21.74 -10.91 -11.75
CA VAL A 536 -22.15 -10.70 -13.14
C VAL A 536 -21.06 -11.21 -14.08
N LEU A 537 -21.46 -11.78 -15.22
CA LEU A 537 -20.53 -12.21 -16.25
C LEU A 537 -20.48 -11.12 -17.34
N GLU A 538 -19.35 -10.44 -17.42
CA GLU A 538 -19.10 -9.39 -18.40
C GLU A 538 -18.35 -9.96 -19.61
N ASP A 539 -18.68 -9.50 -20.83
CA ASP A 539 -18.17 -9.99 -22.11
C ASP A 539 -18.25 -11.51 -22.29
N GLY A 540 -19.05 -12.19 -21.47
CA GLY A 540 -19.17 -13.64 -21.46
C GLY A 540 -17.96 -14.39 -20.93
N VAL A 541 -16.94 -13.69 -20.39
CA VAL A 541 -15.66 -14.28 -19.96
C VAL A 541 -15.17 -13.80 -18.58
N ALA A 542 -15.51 -12.60 -18.16
CA ALA A 542 -15.06 -12.03 -16.89
C ALA A 542 -16.18 -12.15 -15.82
N LEU A 543 -15.95 -12.98 -14.79
CA LEU A 543 -16.85 -13.06 -13.65
C LEU A 543 -16.49 -11.95 -12.65
N VAL A 544 -17.30 -10.89 -12.60
CA VAL A 544 -17.12 -9.72 -11.74
C VAL A 544 -17.98 -9.87 -10.49
N ARG A 545 -17.37 -9.76 -9.32
CA ARG A 545 -18.05 -9.71 -8.02
C ARG A 545 -18.24 -8.25 -7.62
N SER A 546 -19.50 -7.84 -7.41
CA SER A 546 -19.85 -6.53 -6.89
C SER A 546 -20.37 -6.67 -5.47
N GLU A 547 -19.83 -5.87 -4.54
CA GLU A 547 -20.40 -5.78 -3.20
C GLU A 547 -21.82 -5.22 -3.28
N ALA A 548 -22.73 -5.85 -2.58
CA ALA A 548 -24.13 -5.49 -2.62
C ALA A 548 -24.72 -5.28 -1.21
N ARG A 549 -25.71 -4.43 -1.13
CA ARG A 549 -26.48 -4.23 0.09
C ARG A 549 -27.96 -4.52 -0.14
N ALA A 550 -28.51 -5.40 0.69
CA ALA A 550 -29.92 -5.72 0.64
C ALA A 550 -30.70 -4.78 1.56
N ALA A 551 -31.69 -4.08 1.02
CA ALA A 551 -32.56 -3.14 1.75
C ALA A 551 -33.95 -3.07 1.14
N ALA A 552 -34.96 -2.75 1.95
CA ALA A 552 -36.31 -2.43 1.46
C ALA A 552 -36.33 -0.99 0.90
N PRO A 553 -36.94 -0.73 -0.28
CA PRO A 553 -36.82 0.54 -0.99
C PRO A 553 -37.32 1.77 -0.21
N GLY A 554 -38.47 1.66 0.49
CA GLY A 554 -39.04 2.79 1.26
C GLY A 554 -38.11 3.22 2.40
N PRO A 555 -37.76 2.35 3.37
CA PRO A 555 -36.81 2.68 4.43
C PRO A 555 -35.41 3.08 3.91
N LEU A 556 -34.94 2.50 2.80
CA LEU A 556 -33.69 2.88 2.18
C LEU A 556 -33.73 4.35 1.72
N ALA A 557 -34.80 4.77 1.06
CA ALA A 557 -34.95 6.16 0.59
C ALA A 557 -35.01 7.19 1.74
N ALA A 558 -35.52 6.80 2.92
CA ALA A 558 -35.58 7.67 4.09
C ALA A 558 -34.23 7.85 4.80
N THR A 559 -33.38 6.82 4.78
CA THR A 559 -32.12 6.79 5.54
C THR A 559 -30.88 6.99 4.67
N THR A 560 -31.01 6.90 3.36
CA THR A 560 -29.87 6.95 2.42
C THR A 560 -30.25 7.71 1.16
N ARG A 561 -29.46 8.71 0.81
CA ARG A 561 -29.57 9.43 -0.46
C ARG A 561 -28.62 8.82 -1.48
N LEU A 562 -29.11 7.91 -2.30
CA LEU A 562 -28.29 7.33 -3.37
C LEU A 562 -28.01 8.35 -4.48
N PRO A 563 -26.77 8.48 -4.96
CA PRO A 563 -26.43 9.31 -6.11
C PRO A 563 -26.89 8.62 -7.40
N LEU A 564 -28.13 8.85 -7.81
CA LEU A 564 -28.67 8.21 -9.03
C LEU A 564 -28.37 9.06 -10.25
N ALA A 565 -27.79 8.42 -11.28
CA ALA A 565 -27.64 8.99 -12.63
C ALA A 565 -28.92 8.80 -13.45
N ALA A 566 -29.67 7.70 -13.21
CA ALA A 566 -30.92 7.38 -13.89
C ALA A 566 -31.78 6.46 -13.00
N GLY A 567 -33.11 6.49 -13.18
CA GLY A 567 -34.06 5.69 -12.41
C GLY A 567 -34.40 6.25 -11.03
N ALA A 568 -35.11 5.49 -10.20
CA ALA A 568 -35.50 5.87 -8.85
C ALA A 568 -35.35 4.69 -7.87
N VAL A 569 -35.10 5.02 -6.58
CA VAL A 569 -35.03 3.99 -5.50
C VAL A 569 -36.37 3.28 -5.33
N SER A 570 -37.49 4.00 -5.57
CA SER A 570 -38.84 3.46 -5.51
C SER A 570 -39.11 2.32 -6.49
N ASP A 571 -38.33 2.28 -7.60
CA ASP A 571 -38.50 1.28 -8.65
C ASP A 571 -37.78 -0.06 -8.34
N LEU A 572 -37.11 -0.11 -7.18
CA LEU A 572 -36.48 -1.33 -6.68
C LEU A 572 -37.54 -2.30 -6.14
N ASP A 573 -37.63 -3.45 -6.74
CA ASP A 573 -38.51 -4.55 -6.36
C ASP A 573 -37.76 -5.89 -6.36
N ASP A 574 -38.45 -7.00 -6.07
CA ASP A 574 -37.85 -8.32 -6.00
C ASP A 574 -37.32 -8.86 -7.34
N ASP A 575 -37.69 -8.27 -8.46
CA ASP A 575 -37.27 -8.63 -9.81
C ASP A 575 -36.31 -7.59 -10.41
N SER A 576 -35.82 -6.68 -9.58
CA SER A 576 -34.94 -5.61 -10.05
C SER A 576 -33.70 -5.37 -9.15
N ILE A 577 -32.80 -4.54 -9.65
CA ILE A 577 -31.49 -4.27 -9.06
C ILE A 577 -31.07 -2.82 -9.35
N ILE A 578 -30.44 -2.15 -8.39
CA ILE A 578 -29.73 -0.87 -8.61
C ILE A 578 -28.25 -1.19 -8.81
N VAL A 579 -27.68 -0.77 -9.93
CA VAL A 579 -26.29 -1.03 -10.32
C VAL A 579 -25.46 0.25 -10.34
N ASN A 580 -24.15 0.14 -10.40
CA ASN A 580 -23.25 1.25 -10.63
C ASN A 580 -22.83 1.34 -12.12
N GLY A 581 -22.29 2.48 -12.52
CA GLY A 581 -21.86 2.75 -13.90
C GLY A 581 -20.64 1.94 -14.36
N GLU A 582 -20.03 1.13 -13.49
CA GLU A 582 -18.91 0.24 -13.85
C GLU A 582 -19.36 -1.00 -14.62
N TRP A 583 -20.64 -1.39 -14.46
CA TRP A 583 -21.16 -2.56 -15.16
C TRP A 583 -21.28 -2.29 -16.67
N GLN A 584 -20.91 -3.26 -17.48
CA GLN A 584 -21.02 -3.16 -18.95
C GLN A 584 -22.47 -2.86 -19.37
N ARG A 585 -23.46 -3.52 -18.76
CA ARG A 585 -24.88 -3.20 -18.92
C ARG A 585 -25.36 -2.38 -17.72
N HIS A 586 -25.60 -1.11 -17.95
CA HIS A 586 -26.03 -0.17 -16.92
C HIS A 586 -27.14 0.78 -17.38
N ARG A 587 -28.03 0.34 -18.30
CA ARG A 587 -29.18 1.16 -18.71
C ARG A 587 -30.43 0.73 -17.93
N VAL A 588 -31.20 1.71 -17.45
CA VAL A 588 -32.48 1.46 -16.79
C VAL A 588 -33.42 0.70 -17.73
N GLY A 589 -34.03 -0.38 -17.23
CA GLY A 589 -34.90 -1.27 -17.98
C GLY A 589 -34.21 -2.51 -18.56
N ASP A 590 -32.86 -2.50 -18.72
CA ASP A 590 -32.13 -3.66 -19.21
C ASP A 590 -32.26 -4.84 -18.22
N ARG A 591 -32.28 -6.07 -18.77
CA ARG A 591 -32.22 -7.28 -17.98
C ARG A 591 -30.82 -7.86 -17.95
N VAL A 592 -30.31 -8.12 -16.74
CA VAL A 592 -29.00 -8.70 -16.51
C VAL A 592 -29.12 -10.03 -15.78
N ARG A 593 -28.38 -11.03 -16.24
CA ARG A 593 -28.25 -12.31 -15.55
C ARG A 593 -27.15 -12.16 -14.50
N VAL A 594 -27.52 -12.41 -13.25
CA VAL A 594 -26.63 -12.31 -12.09
C VAL A 594 -26.69 -13.59 -11.26
N TRP A 595 -25.69 -13.81 -10.43
CA TRP A 595 -25.72 -14.79 -9.35
C TRP A 595 -25.73 -14.05 -8.03
N LEU A 596 -26.66 -14.38 -7.17
CA LEU A 596 -26.81 -13.79 -5.85
C LEU A 596 -25.67 -14.22 -4.91
N GLY A 597 -25.60 -13.66 -3.71
CA GLY A 597 -24.56 -13.91 -2.73
C GLY A 597 -24.38 -15.39 -2.33
N ASP A 598 -25.42 -16.21 -2.50
CA ASP A 598 -25.38 -17.66 -2.30
C ASP A 598 -25.13 -18.47 -3.59
N GLY A 599 -24.89 -17.79 -4.72
CA GLY A 599 -24.67 -18.41 -6.04
C GLY A 599 -25.97 -18.79 -6.78
N THR A 600 -27.16 -18.38 -6.30
CA THR A 600 -28.41 -18.63 -7.02
C THR A 600 -28.50 -17.73 -8.26
N PRO A 601 -28.67 -18.29 -9.48
CA PRO A 601 -28.83 -17.48 -10.68
C PRO A 601 -30.19 -16.79 -10.71
N ARG A 602 -30.19 -15.50 -11.07
CA ARG A 602 -31.38 -14.68 -11.27
C ARG A 602 -31.21 -13.79 -12.49
N THR A 603 -32.34 -13.42 -13.11
CA THR A 603 -32.36 -12.37 -14.15
C THR A 603 -33.15 -11.20 -13.59
N LEU A 604 -32.46 -10.09 -13.36
CA LEU A 604 -33.02 -8.88 -12.73
C LEU A 604 -33.06 -7.74 -13.73
N ARG A 605 -34.09 -6.89 -13.63
CA ARG A 605 -34.24 -5.64 -14.38
C ARG A 605 -33.45 -4.53 -13.67
N ILE A 606 -32.72 -3.73 -14.37
CA ILE A 606 -32.05 -2.55 -13.80
C ILE A 606 -33.11 -1.47 -13.49
N ALA A 607 -33.31 -1.19 -12.22
CA ALA A 607 -34.27 -0.18 -11.73
C ALA A 607 -33.66 1.21 -11.73
N ALA A 608 -32.40 1.33 -11.33
CA ALA A 608 -31.66 2.59 -11.30
C ALA A 608 -30.16 2.36 -11.49
N VAL A 609 -29.48 3.42 -11.88
CA VAL A 609 -28.03 3.41 -12.11
C VAL A 609 -27.40 4.51 -11.28
N MET A 610 -26.37 4.16 -10.51
CA MET A 610 -25.51 5.10 -9.78
C MET A 610 -24.25 5.39 -10.61
N PRO A 611 -23.64 6.57 -10.51
CA PRO A 611 -22.33 6.84 -11.09
C PRO A 611 -21.26 5.97 -10.40
N THR A 612 -20.12 5.80 -11.05
CA THR A 612 -18.99 5.03 -10.50
C THR A 612 -18.50 5.60 -9.16
N GLY A 613 -18.46 6.93 -9.02
CA GLY A 613 -18.01 7.59 -7.80
C GLY A 613 -16.55 7.24 -7.49
N THR A 614 -16.26 6.99 -6.22
CA THR A 614 -14.93 6.55 -5.76
C THR A 614 -14.68 5.04 -5.92
N GLY A 615 -15.60 4.29 -6.55
CA GLY A 615 -15.55 2.84 -6.71
C GLY A 615 -16.21 2.03 -5.57
N ASP A 616 -16.74 2.69 -4.52
CA ASP A 616 -17.40 2.04 -3.37
C ASP A 616 -18.93 2.12 -3.44
N ASN A 617 -19.51 2.39 -4.61
CA ASN A 617 -20.95 2.56 -4.78
C ASN A 617 -21.76 1.28 -4.60
N GLY A 618 -21.14 0.14 -4.86
CA GLY A 618 -21.76 -1.16 -4.70
C GLY A 618 -23.02 -1.32 -5.55
N VAL A 619 -23.86 -2.25 -5.13
CA VAL A 619 -25.13 -2.62 -5.77
C VAL A 619 -26.22 -2.70 -4.70
N TYR A 620 -27.49 -2.39 -5.03
CA TYR A 620 -28.60 -2.57 -4.10
C TYR A 620 -29.61 -3.57 -4.64
N VAL A 621 -30.03 -4.47 -3.74
CA VAL A 621 -31.06 -5.49 -4.00
C VAL A 621 -32.09 -5.50 -2.87
N THR A 622 -33.25 -6.13 -3.08
CA THR A 622 -34.18 -6.35 -1.97
C THR A 622 -33.71 -7.48 -1.06
N PRO A 623 -34.18 -7.56 0.19
CA PRO A 623 -33.85 -8.65 1.10
C PRO A 623 -34.15 -10.07 0.55
N ARG A 624 -35.14 -10.22 -0.35
CA ARG A 624 -35.45 -11.48 -1.02
C ARG A 624 -34.34 -11.95 -1.96
N ASN A 625 -33.59 -11.02 -2.51
CA ASN A 625 -32.44 -11.28 -3.38
C ASN A 625 -31.09 -11.38 -2.62
N ALA A 626 -31.13 -11.54 -1.29
CA ALA A 626 -29.98 -11.76 -0.43
C ALA A 626 -30.20 -12.99 0.47
N PRO A 627 -30.40 -14.19 -0.11
CA PRO A 627 -30.60 -15.40 0.68
C PRO A 627 -29.38 -15.70 1.55
N GLY A 628 -29.63 -16.07 2.80
CA GLY A 628 -28.57 -16.34 3.79
C GLY A 628 -27.95 -15.10 4.43
N ALA A 629 -28.23 -13.90 3.95
CA ALA A 629 -27.73 -12.67 4.55
C ALA A 629 -28.43 -12.36 5.88
N THR A 630 -27.63 -11.99 6.88
CA THR A 630 -28.13 -11.49 8.16
C THR A 630 -28.08 -9.97 8.20
N VAL A 631 -29.02 -9.33 8.90
CA VAL A 631 -29.00 -7.87 9.06
C VAL A 631 -27.77 -7.48 9.90
N ASP A 632 -26.85 -6.78 9.29
CA ASP A 632 -25.58 -6.33 9.88
C ASP A 632 -25.52 -4.83 10.18
N ARG A 633 -26.57 -4.09 9.77
CA ARG A 633 -26.67 -2.67 10.03
C ARG A 633 -28.14 -2.23 10.03
N VAL A 634 -28.48 -1.34 10.95
CA VAL A 634 -29.75 -0.64 10.98
C VAL A 634 -29.51 0.84 10.93
N ASP A 635 -29.88 1.47 9.82
CA ASP A 635 -29.83 2.92 9.67
C ASP A 635 -31.10 3.54 10.28
N VAL A 636 -30.95 4.61 11.07
CA VAL A 636 -32.04 5.24 11.82
C VAL A 636 -32.13 6.70 11.43
N ALA A 637 -33.20 7.09 10.76
CA ALA A 637 -33.57 8.48 10.53
C ALA A 637 -34.49 9.00 11.65
N LEU A 638 -34.38 10.26 11.97
CA LEU A 638 -35.28 10.93 12.93
C LEU A 638 -36.53 11.46 12.20
N THR A 639 -37.69 11.24 12.78
CA THR A 639 -38.90 11.89 12.30
C THR A 639 -38.95 13.37 12.72
N ALA A 640 -39.70 14.19 12.03
CA ALA A 640 -39.81 15.63 12.32
C ALA A 640 -40.15 15.88 13.80
N GLY A 641 -39.34 16.66 14.50
CA GLY A 641 -39.53 17.00 15.89
C GLY A 641 -39.00 16.02 16.93
N ALA A 642 -38.39 14.90 16.52
CA ALA A 642 -37.77 13.96 17.45
C ALA A 642 -36.45 14.51 18.01
N ASP A 643 -36.30 14.44 19.34
CA ASP A 643 -35.03 14.85 20.00
C ASP A 643 -33.94 13.74 19.87
N PRO A 644 -32.78 14.08 19.28
CA PRO A 644 -31.73 13.09 19.08
C PRO A 644 -31.23 12.42 20.37
N SER A 645 -31.16 13.13 21.47
CA SER A 645 -30.66 12.61 22.74
C SER A 645 -31.60 11.58 23.37
N THR A 646 -32.89 11.86 23.30
CA THR A 646 -33.96 10.95 23.77
C THR A 646 -33.98 9.70 22.93
N VAL A 647 -33.89 9.83 21.59
CA VAL A 647 -33.86 8.70 20.66
C VAL A 647 -32.60 7.86 20.88
N ALA A 648 -31.42 8.45 21.05
CA ALA A 648 -30.19 7.72 21.32
C ALA A 648 -30.31 6.87 22.58
N THR A 649 -30.86 7.43 23.67
CA THR A 649 -31.10 6.69 24.92
C THR A 649 -32.07 5.53 24.72
N ALA A 650 -33.17 5.75 24.00
CA ALA A 650 -34.15 4.69 23.68
C ALA A 650 -33.56 3.58 22.79
N LEU A 651 -32.71 3.93 21.82
CA LEU A 651 -32.00 2.95 20.98
C LEU A 651 -31.03 2.10 21.83
N HIS A 652 -30.28 2.70 22.75
CA HIS A 652 -29.42 1.95 23.67
C HIS A 652 -30.22 1.00 24.56
N GLN A 653 -31.36 1.43 25.07
CA GLN A 653 -32.25 0.57 25.87
C GLN A 653 -32.86 -0.57 25.04
N ALA A 654 -33.32 -0.26 23.81
CA ALA A 654 -33.89 -1.28 22.91
C ALA A 654 -32.84 -2.32 22.49
N LEU A 655 -31.60 -1.91 22.31
CA LEU A 655 -30.51 -2.81 21.94
C LEU A 655 -30.08 -3.71 23.12
N GLY A 656 -30.03 -3.15 24.32
CA GLY A 656 -29.55 -3.88 25.52
C GLY A 656 -28.04 -4.00 25.58
N THR A 657 -27.51 -4.34 26.76
CA THR A 657 -26.07 -4.46 26.99
C THR A 657 -25.46 -5.64 26.22
N GLY A 658 -24.38 -5.40 25.47
CA GLY A 658 -23.63 -6.45 24.76
C GLY A 658 -24.20 -6.89 23.41
N HIS A 659 -25.30 -6.32 22.94
CA HIS A 659 -25.95 -6.71 21.70
C HIS A 659 -25.61 -5.84 20.48
N GLY A 660 -24.65 -4.92 20.61
CA GLY A 660 -24.18 -4.07 19.55
C GLY A 660 -23.82 -2.65 20.00
N GLN A 661 -23.69 -1.75 19.07
CA GLN A 661 -23.34 -0.35 19.27
C GLN A 661 -24.33 0.57 18.57
N VAL A 662 -24.72 1.64 19.23
CA VAL A 662 -25.45 2.77 18.62
C VAL A 662 -24.42 3.86 18.36
N LEU A 663 -24.19 4.18 17.12
CA LEU A 663 -23.22 5.16 16.67
C LEU A 663 -23.96 6.34 16.06
N THR A 664 -23.50 7.54 16.32
CA THR A 664 -23.89 8.70 15.52
C THR A 664 -23.33 8.55 14.10
N ARG A 665 -23.94 9.22 13.12
CA ARG A 665 -23.44 9.24 11.74
C ARG A 665 -21.94 9.55 11.67
N ALA A 666 -21.47 10.55 12.43
CA ALA A 666 -20.08 10.95 12.44
C ALA A 666 -19.13 9.90 13.04
N GLU A 667 -19.57 9.21 14.10
CA GLU A 667 -18.81 8.10 14.72
C GLU A 667 -18.74 6.90 13.81
N TRP A 668 -19.85 6.56 13.16
CA TRP A 668 -19.90 5.43 12.22
C TRP A 668 -18.99 5.68 11.01
N ILE A 669 -19.00 6.88 10.40
CA ILE A 669 -18.13 7.23 9.28
C ILE A 669 -16.65 7.13 9.70
N ARG A 670 -16.28 7.62 10.89
CA ARG A 670 -14.92 7.49 11.41
C ARG A 670 -14.51 6.04 11.69
N ALA A 671 -15.44 5.22 12.13
CA ALA A 671 -15.18 3.80 12.37
C ALA A 671 -15.03 2.99 11.08
N THR A 672 -15.80 3.35 10.04
CA THR A 672 -15.82 2.62 8.74
C THR A 672 -14.68 3.06 7.82
N HIS A 673 -14.28 4.34 7.89
CA HIS A 673 -13.19 4.91 7.12
C HIS A 673 -12.12 5.49 8.07
N PRO A 674 -11.33 4.66 8.75
CA PRO A 674 -10.22 5.16 9.57
C PRO A 674 -9.24 5.92 8.67
N GLU A 675 -8.85 7.11 9.11
CA GLU A 675 -8.07 8.11 8.33
C GLU A 675 -6.77 7.59 7.69
N THR A 676 -6.26 6.50 8.09
CA THR A 676 -5.26 5.68 7.39
C THR A 676 -5.03 4.45 8.23
N GLU A 677 -5.27 3.28 7.70
CA GLU A 677 -4.93 2.03 8.37
C GLU A 677 -3.46 2.06 8.81
N ARG A 678 -3.20 1.59 10.02
CA ARG A 678 -1.84 1.52 10.60
C ARG A 678 -0.84 0.90 9.62
N THR A 679 -1.25 -0.13 8.89
CA THR A 679 -0.46 -0.84 7.88
C THR A 679 -0.03 0.08 6.74
N THR A 680 -0.98 0.83 6.17
CA THR A 680 -0.71 1.79 5.09
C THR A 680 0.22 2.90 5.57
N ARG A 681 0.00 3.43 6.78
CA ARG A 681 0.86 4.46 7.37
C ARG A 681 2.30 3.97 7.58
N LEU A 682 2.48 2.76 8.12
CA LEU A 682 3.81 2.17 8.30
C LEU A 682 4.51 1.93 6.94
N GLY A 683 3.76 1.47 5.93
CA GLY A 683 4.27 1.31 4.58
C GLY A 683 4.73 2.63 3.94
N LEU A 684 3.94 3.68 4.09
CA LEU A 684 4.28 5.02 3.61
C LEU A 684 5.51 5.59 4.34
N LEU A 685 5.61 5.40 5.66
CA LEU A 685 6.78 5.82 6.44
C LEU A 685 8.05 5.06 6.02
N LEU A 686 7.94 3.77 5.69
CA LEU A 686 9.05 2.99 5.15
C LEU A 686 9.55 3.57 3.81
N VAL A 687 8.64 3.81 2.87
CA VAL A 687 8.97 4.39 1.56
C VAL A 687 9.59 5.78 1.70
N LEU A 688 9.01 6.63 2.54
CA LEU A 688 9.53 7.98 2.80
C LEU A 688 10.91 7.94 3.50
N GLY A 689 11.11 7.04 4.45
CA GLY A 689 12.39 6.83 5.12
C GLY A 689 13.51 6.44 4.15
N ILE A 690 13.20 5.52 3.21
CA ILE A 690 14.12 5.14 2.13
C ILE A 690 14.46 6.36 1.26
N ALA A 691 13.47 7.13 0.82
CA ALA A 691 13.68 8.30 -0.02
C ALA A 691 14.54 9.39 0.70
N LEU A 692 14.26 9.63 2.00
CA LEU A 692 15.03 10.57 2.82
C LEU A 692 16.48 10.12 3.02
N LEU A 693 16.69 8.82 3.25
CA LEU A 693 18.04 8.25 3.40
C LEU A 693 18.88 8.47 2.13
N TYR A 694 18.30 8.18 0.97
CA TYR A 694 18.94 8.42 -0.32
C TYR A 694 19.21 9.90 -0.58
N THR A 695 18.23 10.75 -0.27
CA THR A 695 18.41 12.21 -0.39
C THR A 695 19.54 12.70 0.49
N GLY A 696 19.61 12.22 1.73
CA GLY A 696 20.70 12.55 2.65
C GLY A 696 22.07 12.18 2.09
N ILE A 697 22.23 10.95 1.58
CA ILE A 697 23.48 10.48 0.98
C ILE A 697 23.83 11.29 -0.27
N SER A 698 22.84 11.53 -1.15
CA SER A 698 23.05 12.28 -2.40
C SER A 698 23.47 13.72 -2.14
N VAL A 699 22.78 14.40 -1.22
CA VAL A 699 23.08 15.79 -0.84
C VAL A 699 24.42 15.88 -0.13
N ALA A 700 24.70 14.96 0.82
CA ALA A 700 25.98 14.92 1.53
C ALA A 700 27.16 14.75 0.56
N ASN A 701 27.04 13.75 -0.33
CA ASN A 701 28.09 13.49 -1.32
C ASN A 701 28.32 14.69 -2.25
N THR A 702 27.25 15.29 -2.76
CA THR A 702 27.34 16.43 -3.68
C THR A 702 27.88 17.69 -2.97
N MET A 703 27.51 17.90 -1.69
CA MET A 703 28.02 19.04 -0.90
C MET A 703 29.48 18.89 -0.51
N VAL A 704 29.91 17.69 -0.12
CA VAL A 704 31.35 17.44 0.18
C VAL A 704 32.22 17.70 -1.06
N MET A 705 31.77 17.19 -2.22
CA MET A 705 32.47 17.47 -3.49
C MET A 705 32.45 18.95 -3.86
N ALA A 706 31.30 19.62 -3.72
CA ALA A 706 31.13 21.03 -4.07
C ALA A 706 31.96 21.97 -3.17
N THR A 707 32.14 21.64 -1.89
CA THR A 707 32.97 22.45 -0.94
C THR A 707 34.45 22.28 -1.20
N SER A 708 34.92 21.12 -1.63
CA SER A 708 36.33 20.95 -1.98
C SER A 708 36.74 21.79 -3.20
N ASP A 709 35.86 21.91 -4.20
CA ASP A 709 36.10 22.77 -5.37
C ASP A 709 36.11 24.26 -5.02
N ARG A 710 35.37 24.68 -3.97
CA ARG A 710 35.26 26.09 -3.52
C ARG A 710 36.25 26.50 -2.45
N ALA A 711 37.15 25.65 -2.04
CA ALA A 711 38.12 25.99 -0.98
C ALA A 711 38.90 27.27 -1.32
N ARG A 712 39.21 27.51 -2.59
CA ARG A 712 39.87 28.74 -3.08
C ARG A 712 38.95 29.96 -3.00
N ASP A 713 37.70 29.85 -3.38
CA ASP A 713 36.72 30.95 -3.34
C ASP A 713 36.42 31.35 -1.88
N LEU A 714 36.28 30.35 -0.98
CA LEU A 714 36.12 30.59 0.45
C LEU A 714 37.35 31.23 1.07
N ALA A 715 38.56 30.87 0.61
CA ALA A 715 39.79 31.51 1.01
C ALA A 715 39.88 32.98 0.49
N ALA A 716 39.44 33.23 -0.74
CA ALA A 716 39.42 34.60 -1.30
C ALA A 716 38.44 35.49 -0.53
N LEU A 717 37.27 35.01 -0.15
CA LEU A 717 36.34 35.76 0.71
C LEU A 717 36.93 36.09 2.08
N ARG A 718 37.73 35.17 2.64
CA ARG A 718 38.45 35.41 3.90
C ARG A 718 39.58 36.44 3.76
N LEU A 719 40.29 36.41 2.64
CA LEU A 719 41.29 37.42 2.32
C LEU A 719 40.69 38.81 2.08
N ALA A 720 39.45 38.84 1.55
CA ALA A 720 38.65 40.08 1.42
C ALA A 720 38.05 40.56 2.75
N GLY A 721 38.36 39.92 3.89
CA GLY A 721 37.95 40.37 5.23
C GLY A 721 36.67 39.71 5.79
N ALA A 722 36.05 38.74 5.11
CA ALA A 722 34.89 38.05 5.62
C ALA A 722 35.24 37.22 6.86
N THR A 723 34.42 37.30 7.91
CA THR A 723 34.53 36.46 9.11
C THR A 723 34.16 35.00 8.83
N ARG A 724 34.63 34.05 9.65
CA ARG A 724 34.27 32.63 9.53
C ARG A 724 32.76 32.46 9.58
N TRP A 725 32.05 33.17 10.46
CA TRP A 725 30.64 33.13 10.65
C TRP A 725 29.86 33.64 9.42
N GLN A 726 30.33 34.71 8.79
CA GLN A 726 29.74 35.24 7.56
C GLN A 726 29.83 34.24 6.41
N VAL A 727 31.01 33.56 6.26
CA VAL A 727 31.17 32.51 5.24
C VAL A 727 30.26 31.29 5.51
N LEU A 728 30.17 30.84 6.75
CA LEU A 728 29.28 29.75 7.12
C LEU A 728 27.81 30.13 6.91
N ARG A 729 27.40 31.35 7.30
CA ARG A 729 26.04 31.85 7.06
C ARG A 729 25.72 31.93 5.56
N LEU A 730 26.65 32.34 4.72
CA LEU A 730 26.50 32.36 3.26
C LEU A 730 26.28 30.93 2.72
N THR A 731 27.14 29.99 3.14
CA THR A 731 27.02 28.57 2.69
C THR A 731 25.73 27.93 3.15
N GLY A 732 25.30 28.22 4.38
CA GLY A 732 24.00 27.73 4.90
C GLY A 732 22.82 28.34 4.16
N ALA A 733 22.84 29.62 3.84
CA ALA A 733 21.80 30.31 3.08
C ALA A 733 21.71 29.79 1.62
N GLU A 734 22.83 29.48 0.97
CA GLU A 734 22.85 28.83 -0.33
C GLU A 734 22.21 27.46 -0.26
N ALA A 735 22.54 26.62 0.74
CA ALA A 735 21.97 25.31 0.92
C ALA A 735 20.44 25.40 1.12
N LEU A 736 19.95 26.29 1.97
CA LEU A 736 18.51 26.52 2.20
C LEU A 736 17.80 27.00 0.93
N THR A 737 18.40 27.89 0.15
CA THR A 737 17.81 28.36 -1.12
C THR A 737 17.64 27.22 -2.12
N VAL A 738 18.63 26.32 -2.21
CA VAL A 738 18.57 25.14 -3.07
C VAL A 738 17.49 24.16 -2.62
N VAL A 739 17.39 23.91 -1.30
CA VAL A 739 16.33 23.05 -0.74
C VAL A 739 14.96 23.65 -0.98
N ALA A 740 14.78 24.95 -0.74
CA ALA A 740 13.52 25.64 -0.99
C ALA A 740 13.10 25.56 -2.46
N ALA A 741 14.05 25.76 -3.39
CA ALA A 741 13.78 25.62 -4.82
C ALA A 741 13.42 24.17 -5.21
N GLY A 742 14.12 23.18 -4.68
CA GLY A 742 13.81 21.75 -4.90
C GLY A 742 12.44 21.37 -4.31
N ALA A 743 12.13 21.83 -3.11
CA ALA A 743 10.85 21.57 -2.45
C ALA A 743 9.67 22.22 -3.20
N LEU A 744 9.81 23.46 -3.68
CA LEU A 744 8.79 24.12 -4.49
C LEU A 744 8.54 23.40 -5.81
N LEU A 745 9.60 22.94 -6.48
CA LEU A 745 9.44 22.12 -7.68
C LEU A 745 8.78 20.78 -7.37
N GLY A 746 9.15 20.13 -6.26
CA GLY A 746 8.53 18.91 -5.79
C GLY A 746 7.05 19.07 -5.50
N LEU A 747 6.68 20.19 -4.85
CA LEU A 747 5.30 20.54 -4.56
C LEU A 747 4.50 20.81 -5.85
N LEU A 748 5.07 21.47 -6.84
CA LEU A 748 4.44 21.69 -8.15
C LEU A 748 4.15 20.36 -8.86
N VAL A 749 5.09 19.42 -8.82
CA VAL A 749 4.88 18.08 -9.40
C VAL A 749 3.78 17.31 -8.64
N ALA A 750 3.77 17.37 -7.31
CA ALA A 750 2.73 16.77 -6.51
C ALA A 750 1.35 17.39 -6.81
N ALA A 751 1.29 18.73 -6.92
CA ALA A 751 0.05 19.44 -7.27
C ALA A 751 -0.46 19.04 -8.67
N ALA A 752 0.42 18.90 -9.65
CA ALA A 752 0.05 18.45 -11.00
C ALA A 752 -0.51 17.02 -10.99
N ASN A 753 0.10 16.11 -10.21
CA ASN A 753 -0.39 14.75 -10.05
C ASN A 753 -1.76 14.71 -9.37
N LEU A 754 -1.95 15.48 -8.29
CA LEU A 754 -3.22 15.57 -7.57
C LEU A 754 -4.32 16.25 -8.40
N ALA A 755 -3.97 17.22 -9.26
CA ALA A 755 -4.91 17.81 -10.20
C ALA A 755 -5.43 16.79 -11.22
N GLY A 756 -4.56 15.89 -11.71
CA GLY A 756 -4.99 14.78 -12.56
C GLY A 756 -5.96 13.84 -11.85
N MET A 757 -5.71 13.52 -10.59
CA MET A 757 -6.62 12.69 -9.76
C MET A 757 -7.95 13.41 -9.48
N ALA A 758 -7.89 14.71 -9.18
CA ALA A 758 -9.09 15.54 -8.98
C ALA A 758 -9.96 15.61 -10.26
N SER A 759 -9.32 15.69 -11.43
CA SER A 759 -10.04 15.63 -12.72
C SER A 759 -10.74 14.28 -12.92
N ALA A 760 -10.08 13.17 -12.52
CA ALA A 760 -10.70 11.85 -12.57
C ALA A 760 -11.89 11.73 -11.63
N LEU A 761 -11.77 12.19 -10.37
CA LEU A 761 -12.88 12.21 -9.40
C LEU A 761 -14.06 13.03 -9.93
N ALA A 762 -13.79 14.19 -10.55
CA ALA A 762 -14.84 15.03 -11.15
C ALA A 762 -15.59 14.32 -12.28
N LEU A 763 -14.86 13.62 -13.17
CA LEU A 763 -15.46 12.85 -14.27
C LEU A 763 -16.29 11.66 -13.76
N LEU A 764 -15.91 11.07 -12.64
CA LEU A 764 -16.62 9.97 -11.98
C LEU A 764 -17.79 10.44 -11.09
N SER A 765 -18.08 11.74 -11.08
CA SER A 765 -19.11 12.36 -10.20
C SER A 765 -18.85 12.12 -8.72
N ALA A 766 -17.59 11.95 -8.33
CA ALA A 766 -17.17 11.83 -6.95
C ALA A 766 -16.86 13.21 -6.33
N PRO A 767 -16.95 13.37 -5.00
CA PRO A 767 -16.58 14.64 -4.34
C PRO A 767 -15.11 14.98 -4.58
N VAL A 768 -14.85 16.19 -5.09
CA VAL A 768 -13.49 16.67 -5.40
C VAL A 768 -12.96 17.47 -4.22
N THR A 769 -12.21 16.83 -3.34
CA THR A 769 -11.51 17.48 -2.23
C THR A 769 -10.03 17.11 -2.28
N ILE A 770 -9.16 18.09 -2.60
CA ILE A 770 -7.72 17.86 -2.60
C ILE A 770 -7.19 18.05 -1.19
N GLU A 771 -6.61 17.01 -0.61
CA GLU A 771 -5.96 17.06 0.69
C GLU A 771 -4.43 16.98 0.54
N LEU A 772 -3.76 18.04 0.93
CA LEU A 772 -2.30 18.11 0.99
C LEU A 772 -1.84 17.78 2.41
N PRO A 773 -1.00 16.75 2.59
CA PRO A 773 -0.47 16.38 3.91
C PRO A 773 0.64 17.34 4.36
N TRP A 774 0.26 18.57 4.74
CA TRP A 774 1.19 19.65 5.09
C TRP A 774 2.20 19.28 6.18
N GLN A 775 1.79 18.47 7.16
CA GLN A 775 2.68 18.00 8.23
C GLN A 775 3.78 17.10 7.66
N ALA A 776 3.44 16.13 6.80
CA ALA A 776 4.42 15.25 6.18
C ALA A 776 5.34 15.99 5.20
N LEU A 777 4.79 16.90 4.40
CA LEU A 777 5.55 17.74 3.48
C LEU A 777 6.49 18.69 4.24
N GLY A 778 6.00 19.32 5.30
CA GLY A 778 6.78 20.20 6.16
C GLY A 778 7.93 19.45 6.85
N THR A 779 7.64 18.30 7.49
CA THR A 779 8.66 17.48 8.14
C THR A 779 9.70 16.97 7.15
N THR A 780 9.28 16.48 5.98
CA THR A 780 10.18 16.05 4.91
C THR A 780 11.09 17.19 4.44
N THR A 781 10.53 18.37 4.21
CA THR A 781 11.30 19.55 3.79
C THR A 781 12.28 20.01 4.87
N VAL A 782 11.88 20.02 6.14
CA VAL A 782 12.74 20.37 7.27
C VAL A 782 13.88 19.36 7.41
N VAL A 783 13.62 18.07 7.30
CA VAL A 783 14.67 17.03 7.34
C VAL A 783 15.64 17.21 6.18
N CYS A 784 15.16 17.45 4.96
CA CYS A 784 16.02 17.75 3.81
C CYS A 784 16.87 19.02 4.03
N ALA A 785 16.28 20.06 4.63
CA ALA A 785 16.99 21.30 4.95
C ALA A 785 18.09 21.07 5.99
N LEU A 786 17.81 20.34 7.07
CA LEU A 786 18.79 19.97 8.08
C LEU A 786 19.94 19.15 7.48
N LEU A 787 19.64 18.14 6.66
CA LEU A 787 20.61 17.32 5.97
C LEU A 787 21.47 18.17 5.02
N ALA A 788 20.88 19.06 4.25
CA ALA A 788 21.62 19.93 3.34
C ALA A 788 22.51 20.93 4.07
N VAL A 789 22.00 21.59 5.11
CA VAL A 789 22.74 22.56 5.91
C VAL A 789 23.92 21.91 6.64
N THR A 790 23.69 20.77 7.30
CA THR A 790 24.75 20.03 8.00
C THR A 790 25.84 19.55 7.03
N SER A 791 25.43 18.99 5.88
CA SER A 791 26.34 18.52 4.83
C SER A 791 27.13 19.66 4.15
N ALA A 792 26.61 20.89 4.16
CA ALA A 792 27.31 22.07 3.66
C ALA A 792 28.25 22.69 4.69
N LEU A 793 27.78 22.83 5.95
CA LEU A 793 28.51 23.54 7.00
C LEU A 793 29.71 22.74 7.54
N ILE A 794 29.58 21.39 7.69
CA ILE A 794 30.63 20.55 8.25
C ILE A 794 31.92 20.64 7.39
N PRO A 795 31.90 20.37 6.06
CA PRO A 795 33.09 20.47 5.23
C PRO A 795 33.60 21.90 5.12
N ALA A 796 32.71 22.90 5.04
CA ALA A 796 33.11 24.31 5.01
C ALA A 796 33.83 24.73 6.30
N ALA A 797 33.34 24.32 7.47
CA ALA A 797 33.97 24.61 8.75
C ALA A 797 35.33 23.92 8.89
N LEU A 798 35.47 22.69 8.39
CA LEU A 798 36.75 21.97 8.36
C LEU A 798 37.76 22.67 7.43
N ALA A 799 37.34 23.06 6.24
CA ALA A 799 38.19 23.80 5.29
C ALA A 799 38.66 25.13 5.86
N LEU A 800 37.82 25.82 6.66
CA LEU A 800 38.15 27.09 7.30
C LEU A 800 39.04 26.97 8.57
N ARG A 801 39.28 25.75 9.09
CA ARG A 801 40.18 25.49 10.22
C ARG A 801 41.67 25.56 9.80
N HIS A 802 41.98 25.23 8.55
CA HIS A 802 43.34 25.35 8.01
C HIS A 802 43.68 26.84 7.77
N ARG A 803 44.87 27.30 8.24
CA ARG A 803 45.33 28.70 8.10
C ARG A 803 45.46 29.07 6.61
N PRO A 804 45.05 30.30 6.19
CA PRO A 804 45.13 30.72 4.79
C PRO A 804 46.58 30.94 4.28
N ALA A 805 47.61 30.74 5.12
CA ALA A 805 48.99 31.08 4.84
C ALA A 805 49.84 29.93 4.25
N GLN A 806 49.30 28.79 3.86
CA GLN A 806 50.06 27.82 3.05
C GLN A 806 49.90 28.19 1.56
N PRO A 807 50.98 28.60 0.89
CA PRO A 807 50.91 28.97 -0.51
C PRO A 807 50.45 27.78 -1.36
N ALA A 808 49.53 28.05 -2.27
CA ALA A 808 49.06 27.12 -3.27
C ALA A 808 50.08 26.81 -4.38
N GLY A 809 51.34 26.72 -3.99
CA GLY A 809 52.45 26.44 -4.87
C GLY A 809 53.29 25.32 -4.33
N MET A 810 52.88 24.09 -4.39
CA MET A 810 53.68 22.86 -4.47
C MET A 810 52.76 21.62 -4.32
N ARG A 811 51.98 21.35 -5.33
CA ARG A 811 51.63 20.00 -5.76
C ARG A 811 51.36 20.07 -7.27
N ALA A 812 52.48 20.02 -8.02
CA ALA A 812 52.49 19.71 -9.44
C ALA A 812 52.06 18.25 -9.64
#